data_17139aeebd1980d20e49d5de8d740613
#
_entry.id   17139aeebd1980d20e49d5de8d740613
#
_cell.length_a   1.000
_cell.length_b   1.000
_cell.length_c   1.000
_cell.angle_alpha   90.00
_cell.angle_beta   90.00
_cell.angle_gamma   90.00
#
_symmetry.space_group_name_H-M   'P 1'
#
loop_
_entity.id
_entity.type
_entity.pdbx_description
1 polymer ?
#
loop_
_entity_poly.entity_id
_entity_poly.type
_entity_poly.pdbx_seq_one_letter_code
_entity_poly.pdbx_strand_id
1 'polypeptide(L)'
;MDETHFISSDTNQRESNAIMWSNQIQSLNPEEFMQLLSQLEDMWDINTTDNSMISFQLGYKNFINPQDLDPETGLPVRFDVELVSGNHKRLKMQLGQMYHRAEVLKLLDTEDDEDMKISMRINRLIDQVDDAWQIIFRAARIHERINNPTYVPINPESDPSIFRCSTMDKVEELAPYQQAILACLQNLYETNVKRYKGYCCTQIKTEDGKDTRAWKQVDTIQEYVYGVAQKETRYELWKNLSSRGSAYNDVIRHLTHCKDMQFPEIIKNRHVWSFKNGIFIGKEWSAQTGLYESNFYTYESREFKNLDQTIVSCKYFDKEFTNYEHLDNWYDIPTPFFQSILEYQKFDSDVSKWMYIMGGRLCFNVNDIDTWQVIPFLKGIARSGKSTLITKVFRKFYNADDVRTLSNNVEKKFGLSSIYDAFMFIAPEVKGDLQLEQAEFQSIVSGEDVSIAVKHEKAKSFEWSTPGVLGGNEIPNWKDNSGSVLRRILTWNFGKQVKDADPTLEYKLDAELPIILQKCIRAYLEYAQKYADRDIWNVVPEYFKTIQKQVATVASTLENFMQSTGVKYGKELFCPQKEFVALFNSHCQANNLGKPRFTQDFYVGPFSQREIEVREVSLTYKGRNYPRQAFIFGIDIVNEDITFGNEY
;
A
#
# COMPACT_ATOMS: atom_id res chain seq x y z
N MET A 1 -32.70 15.63 24.18
CA MET A 1 -33.83 15.44 23.28
C MET A 1 -34.25 14.00 23.34
N ASP A 2 -35.55 13.73 23.52
CA ASP A 2 -36.01 12.34 23.62
C ASP A 2 -35.71 11.60 22.32
N GLU A 3 -35.12 10.43 22.39
CA GLU A 3 -34.85 9.48 21.26
C GLU A 3 -36.07 9.24 20.37
N THR A 4 -37.26 9.59 20.88
CA THR A 4 -38.55 9.46 20.20
C THR A 4 -38.77 10.40 19.02
N HIS A 5 -37.94 11.44 18.81
CA HIS A 5 -38.17 12.39 17.71
C HIS A 5 -37.77 11.84 16.32
N PHE A 6 -36.91 10.86 16.22
CA PHE A 6 -36.55 10.26 14.94
C PHE A 6 -37.52 9.17 14.47
N ILE A 7 -38.22 8.51 15.38
CA ILE A 7 -38.95 7.29 15.08
C ILE A 7 -40.33 7.33 15.73
N SER A 8 -41.34 7.65 14.95
CA SER A 8 -42.76 7.57 15.35
C SER A 8 -43.34 6.26 14.88
N SER A 9 -44.21 5.65 15.71
CA SER A 9 -44.98 4.44 15.38
C SER A 9 -46.07 4.67 14.36
N ASP A 10 -46.44 5.92 14.08
CA ASP A 10 -47.49 6.31 13.14
C ASP A 10 -46.87 6.93 11.88
N THR A 11 -47.22 6.47 10.68
CA THR A 11 -46.69 6.93 9.40
C THR A 11 -46.96 8.41 9.17
N ASN A 12 -48.18 8.88 9.55
CA ASN A 12 -48.53 10.33 9.42
C ASN A 12 -47.71 11.21 10.34
N GLN A 13 -47.41 10.78 11.56
CA GLN A 13 -46.60 11.50 12.50
C GLN A 13 -45.13 11.55 12.07
N ARG A 14 -44.66 10.55 11.36
CA ARG A 14 -43.29 10.51 10.78
C ARG A 14 -43.13 11.47 9.61
N GLU A 15 -44.10 11.53 8.73
CA GLU A 15 -44.10 12.51 7.65
C GLU A 15 -44.10 13.91 8.22
N SER A 16 -44.90 14.15 9.25
CA SER A 16 -44.93 15.43 9.97
C SER A 16 -43.58 15.72 10.64
N ASN A 17 -42.96 14.76 11.30
CA ASN A 17 -41.66 14.95 11.94
C ASN A 17 -40.52 15.16 10.92
N ALA A 18 -40.56 14.47 9.79
CA ALA A 18 -39.58 14.66 8.70
C ALA A 18 -39.69 16.09 8.09
N ILE A 19 -40.92 16.61 7.93
CA ILE A 19 -41.16 17.98 7.44
C ILE A 19 -40.70 19.02 8.49
N MET A 20 -40.96 18.76 9.77
CA MET A 20 -40.48 19.63 10.86
C MET A 20 -38.97 19.69 10.91
N TRP A 21 -38.31 18.56 10.77
CA TRP A 21 -36.84 18.45 10.77
C TRP A 21 -36.24 19.27 9.62
N SER A 22 -36.74 19.09 8.42
CA SER A 22 -36.28 19.82 7.24
C SER A 22 -36.39 21.34 7.43
N ASN A 23 -37.51 21.82 8.00
CA ASN A 23 -37.72 23.26 8.29
C ASN A 23 -36.80 23.76 9.40
N GLN A 24 -36.51 22.93 10.41
CA GLN A 24 -35.59 23.29 11.50
C GLN A 24 -34.14 23.41 10.99
N ILE A 25 -33.68 22.51 10.14
CA ILE A 25 -32.32 22.57 9.60
C ILE A 25 -32.05 23.89 8.88
N GLN A 26 -33.01 24.39 8.13
CA GLN A 26 -32.85 25.63 7.39
C GLN A 26 -32.80 26.90 8.29
N SER A 27 -33.31 26.84 9.51
CA SER A 27 -33.35 27.95 10.45
C SER A 27 -32.22 27.93 11.49
N LEU A 28 -31.43 26.88 11.59
CA LEU A 28 -30.36 26.74 12.59
C LEU A 28 -29.29 27.82 12.47
N ASN A 29 -28.92 28.39 13.61
CA ASN A 29 -27.70 29.19 13.72
C ASN A 29 -26.44 28.29 13.85
N PRO A 30 -25.22 28.85 13.79
CA PRO A 30 -23.99 28.01 13.86
C PRO A 30 -23.87 27.14 15.12
N GLU A 31 -24.25 27.66 16.30
CA GLU A 31 -24.17 26.92 17.56
C GLU A 31 -25.19 25.78 17.61
N GLU A 32 -26.41 26.04 17.22
CA GLU A 32 -27.49 25.06 17.12
C GLU A 32 -27.15 23.96 16.08
N PHE A 33 -26.51 24.38 14.97
CA PHE A 33 -26.07 23.47 13.94
C PHE A 33 -25.01 22.48 14.48
N MET A 34 -24.00 23.00 15.18
CA MET A 34 -22.92 22.16 15.76
C MET A 34 -23.49 21.23 16.83
N GLN A 35 -24.41 21.68 17.67
CA GLN A 35 -25.07 20.86 18.66
C GLN A 35 -25.88 19.73 18.02
N LEU A 36 -26.59 19.99 16.94
CA LEU A 36 -27.36 19.00 16.21
C LEU A 36 -26.42 17.99 15.52
N LEU A 37 -25.32 18.44 14.93
CA LEU A 37 -24.34 17.57 14.30
C LEU A 37 -23.77 16.59 15.31
N SER A 38 -23.31 17.07 16.47
CA SER A 38 -22.78 16.21 17.54
C SER A 38 -23.81 15.21 18.06
N GLN A 39 -25.07 15.63 18.24
CA GLN A 39 -26.15 14.72 18.63
C GLN A 39 -26.40 13.59 17.61
N LEU A 40 -26.26 13.91 16.31
CA LEU A 40 -26.40 12.90 15.27
C LEU A 40 -25.21 11.94 15.24
N GLU A 41 -24.01 12.44 15.45
CA GLU A 41 -22.80 11.60 15.56
C GLU A 41 -22.90 10.67 16.76
N ASP A 42 -23.26 11.16 17.92
CA ASP A 42 -23.48 10.33 19.13
C ASP A 42 -24.52 9.23 18.86
N MET A 43 -25.55 9.53 18.08
CA MET A 43 -26.61 8.58 17.74
C MET A 43 -26.12 7.54 16.74
N TRP A 44 -25.20 7.85 15.85
CA TRP A 44 -24.66 6.98 14.81
C TRP A 44 -23.28 6.42 15.11
N ASP A 45 -22.64 6.86 16.18
CA ASP A 45 -21.35 6.31 16.68
C ASP A 45 -21.57 4.97 17.36
N ILE A 46 -22.15 4.04 16.59
CA ILE A 46 -22.51 2.73 17.06
C ILE A 46 -21.63 1.70 16.37
N ASN A 47 -21.16 0.78 17.16
CA ASN A 47 -20.53 -0.41 16.66
C ASN A 47 -21.50 -1.11 15.66
N THR A 48 -21.14 -1.10 14.39
CA THR A 48 -21.95 -1.67 13.30
C THR A 48 -22.25 -3.17 13.46
N THR A 49 -21.73 -3.79 14.50
CA THR A 49 -22.05 -5.18 14.90
C THR A 49 -23.36 -5.29 15.67
N ASP A 50 -23.91 -4.21 16.19
CA ASP A 50 -25.20 -4.23 16.86
C ASP A 50 -26.36 -3.96 15.87
N ASN A 51 -26.81 -5.02 15.22
CA ASN A 51 -27.91 -4.97 14.26
C ASN A 51 -29.22 -4.43 14.85
N SER A 52 -29.43 -4.55 16.15
CA SER A 52 -30.64 -4.05 16.81
C SER A 52 -30.66 -2.53 16.87
N MET A 53 -29.51 -1.91 17.11
CA MET A 53 -29.38 -0.46 17.10
C MET A 53 -29.45 0.10 15.68
N ILE A 54 -28.82 -0.55 14.69
CA ILE A 54 -28.95 -0.19 13.28
C ILE A 54 -30.43 -0.19 12.85
N SER A 55 -31.15 -1.25 13.23
CA SER A 55 -32.59 -1.36 12.96
C SER A 55 -33.39 -0.22 13.56
N PHE A 56 -33.08 0.16 14.79
CA PHE A 56 -33.73 1.25 15.49
C PHE A 56 -33.49 2.59 14.79
N GLN A 57 -32.26 2.89 14.44
CA GLN A 57 -31.87 4.13 13.77
C GLN A 57 -32.52 4.29 12.39
N LEU A 58 -32.58 3.23 11.60
CA LEU A 58 -33.29 3.21 10.33
C LEU A 58 -34.83 3.16 10.49
N GLY A 59 -35.29 2.99 11.71
CA GLY A 59 -36.71 3.16 12.06
C GLY A 59 -37.62 2.02 11.71
N TYR A 60 -37.16 0.92 11.15
CA TYR A 60 -38.08 -0.14 10.75
C TYR A 60 -38.56 -1.04 11.91
N LYS A 61 -37.79 -1.10 13.00
CA LYS A 61 -38.17 -1.86 14.20
C LYS A 61 -39.50 -1.45 14.80
N ASN A 62 -39.90 -0.21 14.61
CA ASN A 62 -41.21 0.30 15.07
C ASN A 62 -42.40 -0.18 14.23
N PHE A 63 -42.17 -0.84 13.08
CA PHE A 63 -43.22 -1.36 12.23
C PHE A 63 -43.39 -2.87 12.35
N ILE A 64 -42.60 -3.52 13.17
CA ILE A 64 -42.51 -4.97 13.26
C ILE A 64 -42.80 -5.39 14.69
N ASN A 65 -43.61 -6.43 14.81
CA ASN A 65 -43.86 -7.04 16.10
C ASN A 65 -42.53 -7.61 16.64
N PRO A 66 -42.13 -7.37 17.91
CA PRO A 66 -40.97 -7.97 18.52
C PRO A 66 -40.88 -9.50 18.40
N GLN A 67 -41.99 -10.17 18.21
CA GLN A 67 -42.06 -11.61 17.98
C GLN A 67 -41.55 -12.04 16.59
N ASP A 68 -41.46 -11.11 15.64
CA ASP A 68 -40.96 -11.33 14.29
C ASP A 68 -39.49 -11.04 14.15
N LEU A 69 -38.73 -10.85 15.25
CA LEU A 69 -37.30 -10.66 15.25
C LEU A 69 -36.57 -11.99 15.34
N ASP A 70 -35.52 -12.12 14.55
CA ASP A 70 -34.57 -13.22 14.68
C ASP A 70 -33.83 -13.12 16.02
N PRO A 71 -33.84 -14.13 16.86
CA PRO A 71 -33.25 -14.08 18.19
C PRO A 71 -31.71 -13.98 18.18
N GLU A 72 -31.05 -14.39 17.10
CA GLU A 72 -29.58 -14.35 16.99
C GLU A 72 -29.06 -13.01 16.44
N THR A 73 -29.77 -12.47 15.44
CA THR A 73 -29.32 -11.25 14.74
C THR A 73 -30.05 -9.99 15.18
N GLY A 74 -31.16 -10.11 15.92
CA GLY A 74 -32.05 -9.01 16.27
C GLY A 74 -32.73 -8.33 15.06
N LEU A 75 -32.60 -8.91 13.87
CA LEU A 75 -33.21 -8.42 12.64
C LEU A 75 -34.57 -9.03 12.41
N PRO A 76 -35.50 -8.33 11.75
CA PRO A 76 -36.84 -8.87 11.51
C PRO A 76 -36.83 -10.00 10.49
N VAL A 77 -37.59 -11.04 10.79
CA VAL A 77 -37.89 -12.14 9.87
C VAL A 77 -38.80 -11.68 8.73
N ARG A 78 -39.61 -10.65 9.00
CA ARG A 78 -40.46 -9.98 8.00
C ARG A 78 -40.34 -8.49 8.19
N PHE A 79 -40.18 -7.73 7.12
CA PHE A 79 -40.23 -6.27 7.18
C PHE A 79 -40.58 -5.65 5.83
N ASP A 80 -41.17 -4.47 5.88
CA ASP A 80 -41.52 -3.72 4.69
C ASP A 80 -40.28 -2.97 4.14
N VAL A 81 -39.71 -3.51 3.07
CA VAL A 81 -38.53 -2.98 2.40
C VAL A 81 -38.77 -1.57 1.86
N GLU A 82 -39.98 -1.28 1.35
CA GLU A 82 -40.30 0.03 0.79
C GLU A 82 -40.35 1.10 1.88
N LEU A 83 -40.91 0.74 3.03
CA LEU A 83 -40.99 1.62 4.18
C LEU A 83 -39.60 1.95 4.75
N VAL A 84 -38.76 0.94 4.94
CA VAL A 84 -37.38 1.14 5.43
C VAL A 84 -36.53 1.89 4.40
N SER A 85 -36.68 1.57 3.12
CA SER A 85 -36.02 2.32 2.03
C SER A 85 -36.48 3.78 1.98
N GLY A 86 -37.76 4.05 2.24
CA GLY A 86 -38.30 5.40 2.38
C GLY A 86 -37.63 6.17 3.52
N ASN A 87 -37.46 5.56 4.68
CA ASN A 87 -36.78 6.16 5.83
C ASN A 87 -35.30 6.45 5.55
N HIS A 88 -34.58 5.52 4.96
CA HIS A 88 -33.20 5.71 4.53
C HIS A 88 -33.05 6.89 3.57
N LYS A 89 -33.91 6.96 2.54
CA LYS A 89 -33.93 8.10 1.60
C LYS A 89 -34.18 9.44 2.30
N ARG A 90 -35.10 9.47 3.28
CA ARG A 90 -35.38 10.68 4.06
C ARG A 90 -34.18 11.12 4.90
N LEU A 91 -33.53 10.19 5.59
CA LEU A 91 -32.32 10.47 6.36
C LEU A 91 -31.21 11.03 5.47
N LYS A 92 -30.94 10.42 4.32
CA LYS A 92 -29.96 10.94 3.37
C LYS A 92 -30.32 12.34 2.86
N MET A 93 -31.58 12.61 2.58
CA MET A 93 -32.05 13.92 2.15
C MET A 93 -31.84 14.96 3.26
N GLN A 94 -32.09 14.62 4.52
CA GLN A 94 -31.88 15.51 5.66
C GLN A 94 -30.39 15.81 5.89
N LEU A 95 -29.51 14.81 5.79
CA LEU A 95 -28.07 15.01 5.85
C LEU A 95 -27.54 15.86 4.70
N GLY A 96 -28.10 15.70 3.49
CA GLY A 96 -27.84 16.60 2.36
C GLY A 96 -28.27 18.05 2.62
N GLN A 97 -29.41 18.25 3.29
CA GLN A 97 -29.85 19.59 3.71
C GLN A 97 -28.93 20.17 4.79
N MET A 98 -28.44 19.37 5.72
CA MET A 98 -27.43 19.81 6.68
C MET A 98 -26.14 20.24 5.99
N TYR A 99 -25.66 19.49 5.01
CA TYR A 99 -24.50 19.90 4.22
C TYR A 99 -24.70 21.26 3.56
N HIS A 100 -25.84 21.45 2.91
CA HIS A 100 -26.21 22.75 2.31
C HIS A 100 -26.33 23.86 3.35
N ARG A 101 -26.90 23.58 4.53
CA ARG A 101 -26.97 24.58 5.62
C ARG A 101 -25.59 24.97 6.13
N ALA A 102 -24.67 23.99 6.30
CA ALA A 102 -23.31 24.26 6.68
C ALA A 102 -22.58 25.15 5.64
N GLU A 103 -22.85 24.94 4.36
CA GLU A 103 -22.35 25.79 3.28
C GLU A 103 -22.82 27.23 3.42
N VAL A 104 -24.14 27.44 3.64
CA VAL A 104 -24.76 28.77 3.86
C VAL A 104 -24.17 29.44 5.09
N LEU A 105 -23.94 28.72 6.16
CA LEU A 105 -23.33 29.23 7.39
C LEU A 105 -21.80 29.40 7.30
N LYS A 106 -21.18 28.98 6.19
CA LYS A 106 -19.73 28.99 5.95
C LYS A 106 -18.94 28.14 6.97
N LEU A 107 -19.52 27.03 7.38
CA LEU A 107 -18.91 26.11 8.35
C LEU A 107 -18.18 24.92 7.72
N LEU A 108 -18.34 24.65 6.41
CA LEU A 108 -17.83 23.43 5.77
C LEU A 108 -16.33 23.20 5.93
N ASP A 109 -15.54 24.28 5.89
CA ASP A 109 -14.09 24.25 6.04
C ASP A 109 -13.61 24.56 7.46
N THR A 110 -14.53 24.76 8.41
CA THR A 110 -14.21 24.95 9.83
C THR A 110 -13.79 23.61 10.41
N GLU A 111 -12.66 23.61 11.11
CA GLU A 111 -12.13 22.48 11.85
C GLU A 111 -12.71 22.49 13.28
N ASP A 112 -12.93 21.31 13.84
CA ASP A 112 -13.33 21.10 15.23
C ASP A 112 -12.12 20.84 16.13
N ASP A 113 -12.36 20.50 17.41
CA ASP A 113 -11.32 20.18 18.39
C ASP A 113 -10.48 18.92 18.03
N GLU A 114 -10.93 18.12 17.05
CA GLU A 114 -10.23 16.95 16.52
C GLU A 114 -9.52 17.24 15.19
N ASP A 115 -9.42 18.52 14.78
CA ASP A 115 -8.88 18.97 13.49
C ASP A 115 -9.64 18.39 12.26
N MET A 116 -10.91 18.01 12.44
CA MET A 116 -11.74 17.47 11.38
C MET A 116 -12.69 18.54 10.82
N LYS A 117 -12.71 18.66 9.49
CA LYS A 117 -13.63 19.59 8.82
C LYS A 117 -15.09 19.17 8.97
N ILE A 118 -15.97 20.13 9.17
CA ILE A 118 -17.42 19.89 9.28
C ILE A 118 -17.97 19.16 8.04
N SER A 119 -17.46 19.46 6.85
CA SER A 119 -17.82 18.72 5.63
C SER A 119 -17.47 17.22 5.71
N MET A 120 -16.35 16.87 6.32
CA MET A 120 -15.94 15.47 6.51
C MET A 120 -16.81 14.76 7.54
N ARG A 121 -17.18 15.43 8.63
CA ARG A 121 -18.08 14.89 9.65
C ARG A 121 -19.46 14.54 9.06
N ILE A 122 -20.05 15.45 8.28
CA ILE A 122 -21.35 15.20 7.63
C ILE A 122 -21.25 14.05 6.62
N ASN A 123 -20.19 13.99 5.82
CA ASN A 123 -19.99 12.89 4.86
C ASN A 123 -19.83 11.54 5.58
N ARG A 124 -19.11 11.50 6.69
CA ARG A 124 -18.98 10.30 7.53
C ARG A 124 -20.35 9.79 8.01
N LEU A 125 -21.25 10.70 8.44
CA LEU A 125 -22.61 10.31 8.81
C LEU A 125 -23.40 9.74 7.62
N ILE A 126 -23.26 10.31 6.43
CA ILE A 126 -23.92 9.81 5.22
C ILE A 126 -23.44 8.39 4.92
N ASP A 127 -22.14 8.15 5.01
CA ASP A 127 -21.54 6.84 4.77
C ASP A 127 -22.03 5.82 5.82
N GLN A 128 -22.07 6.18 7.10
CA GLN A 128 -22.59 5.34 8.19
C GLN A 128 -24.06 4.95 7.98
N VAL A 129 -24.88 5.90 7.54
CA VAL A 129 -26.31 5.62 7.23
C VAL A 129 -26.44 4.68 6.03
N ASP A 130 -25.60 4.84 5.01
CA ASP A 130 -25.59 3.95 3.85
C ASP A 130 -25.13 2.53 4.23
N ASP A 131 -24.09 2.40 5.01
CA ASP A 131 -23.57 1.12 5.47
C ASP A 131 -24.63 0.36 6.31
N ALA A 132 -25.26 1.06 7.25
CA ALA A 132 -26.33 0.50 8.07
C ALA A 132 -27.53 0.00 7.19
N TRP A 133 -27.94 0.80 6.22
CA TRP A 133 -28.97 0.40 5.26
C TRP A 133 -28.59 -0.87 4.50
N GLN A 134 -27.35 -0.98 4.05
CA GLN A 134 -26.91 -2.15 3.31
C GLN A 134 -26.96 -3.44 4.14
N ILE A 135 -26.56 -3.36 5.41
CA ILE A 135 -26.63 -4.51 6.32
C ILE A 135 -28.09 -4.97 6.50
N ILE A 136 -29.00 -4.05 6.76
CA ILE A 136 -30.41 -4.36 6.99
C ILE A 136 -31.09 -4.88 5.73
N PHE A 137 -30.87 -4.23 4.60
CA PHE A 137 -31.43 -4.65 3.33
C PHE A 137 -31.02 -6.08 2.96
N ARG A 138 -29.74 -6.40 3.18
CA ARG A 138 -29.21 -7.75 2.93
C ARG A 138 -29.87 -8.80 3.82
N ALA A 139 -29.91 -8.54 5.11
CA ALA A 139 -30.53 -9.46 6.07
C ALA A 139 -32.03 -9.70 5.76
N ALA A 140 -32.74 -8.63 5.49
CA ALA A 140 -34.16 -8.68 5.15
C ALA A 140 -34.43 -9.52 3.92
N ARG A 141 -33.64 -9.38 2.87
CA ARG A 141 -33.81 -10.18 1.65
C ARG A 141 -33.55 -11.66 1.87
N ILE A 142 -32.64 -12.02 2.74
CA ILE A 142 -32.42 -13.41 3.13
C ILE A 142 -33.64 -13.95 3.86
N HIS A 143 -34.18 -13.22 4.82
CA HIS A 143 -35.36 -13.64 5.57
C HIS A 143 -36.63 -13.73 4.70
N GLU A 144 -36.84 -12.76 3.79
CA GLU A 144 -37.93 -12.78 2.82
C GLU A 144 -37.88 -14.06 1.96
N ARG A 145 -36.71 -14.41 1.46
CA ARG A 145 -36.47 -15.61 0.67
C ARG A 145 -36.85 -16.88 1.43
N ILE A 146 -36.42 -17.00 2.69
CA ILE A 146 -36.64 -18.20 3.51
C ILE A 146 -38.12 -18.35 3.84
N ASN A 147 -38.82 -17.26 4.07
CA ASN A 147 -40.19 -17.25 4.61
C ASN A 147 -41.28 -17.08 3.55
N ASN A 148 -40.95 -16.88 2.29
CA ASN A 148 -41.91 -16.74 1.21
C ASN A 148 -42.13 -18.07 0.45
N PRO A 149 -43.21 -18.81 0.68
CA PRO A 149 -43.44 -20.10 0.05
C PRO A 149 -43.75 -20.02 -1.47
N THR A 150 -44.11 -18.83 -1.98
CA THR A 150 -44.37 -18.58 -3.41
C THR A 150 -43.14 -18.17 -4.18
N TYR A 151 -42.03 -18.01 -3.50
CA TYR A 151 -40.78 -17.61 -4.10
C TYR A 151 -40.22 -18.72 -5.00
N VAL A 152 -39.93 -18.38 -6.25
CA VAL A 152 -39.32 -19.29 -7.23
C VAL A 152 -37.97 -18.69 -7.67
N PRO A 153 -36.81 -19.24 -7.27
CA PRO A 153 -35.54 -18.76 -7.70
C PRO A 153 -35.29 -19.02 -9.18
N ILE A 154 -34.46 -18.23 -9.83
CA ILE A 154 -33.99 -18.47 -11.22
C ILE A 154 -33.29 -19.84 -11.29
N ASN A 155 -32.43 -20.13 -10.36
CA ASN A 155 -31.86 -21.44 -10.09
C ASN A 155 -32.51 -21.96 -8.80
N PRO A 156 -32.95 -23.22 -8.68
CA PRO A 156 -33.52 -23.75 -7.44
C PRO A 156 -32.69 -23.50 -6.17
N GLU A 157 -31.37 -23.30 -6.32
CA GLU A 157 -30.45 -23.04 -5.22
C GLU A 157 -30.10 -21.54 -5.02
N SER A 158 -30.69 -20.64 -5.82
CA SER A 158 -30.34 -19.23 -5.75
C SER A 158 -31.55 -18.30 -5.94
N ASP A 159 -31.47 -17.16 -5.27
CA ASP A 159 -32.50 -16.13 -5.25
C ASP A 159 -32.02 -14.81 -5.85
N PRO A 160 -32.30 -14.53 -7.12
CA PRO A 160 -31.85 -13.32 -7.77
C PRO A 160 -32.53 -12.05 -7.26
N SER A 161 -33.70 -12.16 -6.59
CA SER A 161 -34.42 -11.00 -6.08
C SER A 161 -33.69 -10.28 -4.97
N ILE A 162 -32.82 -10.98 -4.25
CA ILE A 162 -31.92 -10.40 -3.25
C ILE A 162 -31.09 -9.26 -3.81
N PHE A 163 -30.77 -9.29 -5.08
CA PHE A 163 -29.74 -8.42 -5.63
C PHE A 163 -30.27 -7.19 -6.34
N ARG A 164 -31.29 -7.36 -7.17
CA ARG A 164 -31.66 -6.29 -8.09
C ARG A 164 -33.16 -6.10 -8.28
N CYS A 165 -33.92 -7.17 -8.12
CA CYS A 165 -35.34 -7.13 -8.35
C CYS A 165 -36.10 -7.13 -7.01
N SER A 166 -36.99 -6.19 -6.85
CA SER A 166 -37.91 -6.14 -5.70
C SER A 166 -39.03 -7.18 -5.81
N THR A 167 -39.33 -7.67 -7.02
CA THR A 167 -40.34 -8.65 -7.30
C THR A 167 -39.83 -9.75 -8.23
N MET A 168 -40.16 -10.97 -7.96
CA MET A 168 -39.83 -12.13 -8.81
C MET A 168 -40.44 -12.04 -10.22
N ASP A 169 -41.58 -11.39 -10.35
CA ASP A 169 -42.34 -11.28 -11.59
C ASP A 169 -41.55 -10.62 -12.74
N LYS A 170 -40.51 -9.85 -12.41
CA LYS A 170 -39.71 -9.15 -13.40
C LYS A 170 -38.43 -9.88 -13.80
N VAL A 171 -38.03 -10.91 -13.09
CA VAL A 171 -36.79 -11.64 -13.39
C VAL A 171 -36.88 -12.39 -14.70
N GLU A 172 -38.05 -12.98 -15.02
CA GLU A 172 -38.28 -13.68 -16.26
C GLU A 172 -38.29 -12.79 -17.50
N GLU A 173 -38.54 -11.48 -17.31
CA GLU A 173 -38.46 -10.47 -18.37
C GLU A 173 -37.02 -10.11 -18.75
N LEU A 174 -36.05 -10.47 -17.92
CA LEU A 174 -34.61 -10.16 -18.19
C LEU A 174 -34.09 -11.04 -19.33
N ALA A 175 -33.13 -10.47 -20.07
CA ALA A 175 -32.44 -11.26 -21.07
C ALA A 175 -31.65 -12.42 -20.41
N PRO A 176 -31.52 -13.58 -21.08
CA PRO A 176 -30.91 -14.78 -20.49
C PRO A 176 -29.51 -14.54 -19.91
N TYR A 177 -28.70 -13.65 -20.52
CA TYR A 177 -27.37 -13.31 -19.97
C TYR A 177 -27.46 -12.51 -18.66
N GLN A 178 -28.49 -11.67 -18.48
CA GLN A 178 -28.74 -10.95 -17.22
C GLN A 178 -29.20 -11.91 -16.12
N GLN A 179 -30.05 -12.86 -16.46
CA GLN A 179 -30.46 -13.96 -15.55
C GLN A 179 -29.22 -14.79 -15.14
N ALA A 180 -28.31 -15.04 -16.08
CA ALA A 180 -27.04 -15.72 -15.80
C ALA A 180 -26.13 -14.93 -14.84
N ILE A 181 -26.05 -13.60 -15.00
CA ILE A 181 -25.34 -12.74 -14.05
C ILE A 181 -25.95 -12.86 -12.64
N LEU A 182 -27.25 -12.75 -12.52
CA LEU A 182 -27.92 -12.85 -11.23
C LEU A 182 -27.73 -14.23 -10.57
N ALA A 183 -27.81 -15.31 -11.34
CA ALA A 183 -27.55 -16.65 -10.84
C ALA A 183 -26.12 -16.82 -10.34
N CYS A 184 -25.12 -16.27 -11.07
CA CYS A 184 -23.72 -16.26 -10.63
C CYS A 184 -23.55 -15.45 -9.34
N LEU A 185 -24.10 -14.24 -9.28
CA LEU A 185 -24.01 -13.38 -8.10
C LEU A 185 -24.64 -14.04 -6.88
N GLN A 186 -25.79 -14.69 -7.05
CA GLN A 186 -26.43 -15.42 -5.97
C GLN A 186 -25.55 -16.55 -5.45
N ASN A 187 -25.03 -17.39 -6.34
CA ASN A 187 -24.16 -18.49 -5.94
C ASN A 187 -22.88 -18.00 -5.24
N LEU A 188 -22.25 -16.92 -5.74
CA LEU A 188 -21.07 -16.30 -5.12
C LEU A 188 -21.38 -15.81 -3.70
N TYR A 189 -22.54 -15.21 -3.51
CA TYR A 189 -22.98 -14.74 -2.22
C TYR A 189 -23.24 -15.89 -1.23
N GLU A 190 -24.00 -16.90 -1.64
CA GLU A 190 -24.34 -18.07 -0.81
C GLU A 190 -23.11 -18.89 -0.40
N THR A 191 -22.12 -18.97 -1.29
CA THR A 191 -20.87 -19.67 -1.01
C THR A 191 -19.81 -18.77 -0.36
N ASN A 192 -20.16 -17.52 -0.03
CA ASN A 192 -19.27 -16.53 0.56
C ASN A 192 -17.97 -16.38 -0.23
N VAL A 193 -18.08 -16.32 -1.56
CA VAL A 193 -16.94 -16.06 -2.45
C VAL A 193 -16.78 -14.57 -2.66
N LYS A 194 -15.57 -14.07 -2.57
CA LYS A 194 -15.21 -12.66 -2.84
C LYS A 194 -14.25 -12.58 -4.00
N ARG A 195 -14.10 -11.37 -4.55
CA ARG A 195 -13.20 -11.11 -5.67
C ARG A 195 -11.89 -10.53 -5.20
N TYR A 196 -10.79 -10.94 -5.85
CA TYR A 196 -9.50 -10.29 -5.70
C TYR A 196 -8.70 -10.35 -7.01
N LYS A 197 -8.39 -9.19 -7.60
CA LYS A 197 -7.58 -9.07 -8.84
C LYS A 197 -8.03 -10.02 -9.96
N GLY A 198 -9.34 -10.17 -10.17
CA GLY A 198 -9.90 -11.04 -11.20
C GLY A 198 -10.03 -12.52 -10.85
N TYR A 199 -9.76 -12.89 -9.61
CA TYR A 199 -9.96 -14.24 -9.08
C TYR A 199 -11.13 -14.31 -8.11
N CYS A 200 -11.78 -15.46 -8.07
CA CYS A 200 -12.71 -15.85 -7.01
C CYS A 200 -11.91 -16.38 -5.82
N CYS A 201 -12.22 -15.87 -4.64
CA CYS A 201 -11.51 -16.20 -3.41
C CYS A 201 -12.47 -16.78 -2.37
N THR A 202 -12.02 -17.80 -1.65
CA THR A 202 -12.71 -18.37 -0.50
C THR A 202 -11.96 -18.10 0.78
N GLN A 203 -12.67 -17.95 1.87
CA GLN A 203 -12.09 -17.74 3.18
C GLN A 203 -11.32 -18.97 3.66
N ILE A 204 -10.13 -18.77 4.20
CA ILE A 204 -9.36 -19.81 4.86
C ILE A 204 -9.86 -19.91 6.30
N LYS A 205 -10.24 -21.12 6.70
CA LYS A 205 -10.61 -21.42 8.09
C LYS A 205 -9.56 -22.34 8.72
N THR A 206 -9.43 -22.30 10.04
CA THR A 206 -8.65 -23.28 10.80
C THR A 206 -9.28 -24.66 10.70
N GLU A 207 -8.58 -25.71 11.17
CA GLU A 207 -9.14 -27.07 11.25
C GLU A 207 -10.42 -27.13 12.11
N ASP A 208 -10.50 -26.28 13.13
CA ASP A 208 -11.68 -26.14 14.01
C ASP A 208 -12.77 -25.22 13.42
N GLY A 209 -12.62 -24.78 12.16
CA GLY A 209 -13.61 -23.96 11.44
C GLY A 209 -13.59 -22.46 11.78
N LYS A 210 -12.60 -21.97 12.56
CA LYS A 210 -12.49 -20.55 12.92
C LYS A 210 -12.03 -19.70 11.74
N ASP A 211 -12.49 -18.46 11.70
CA ASP A 211 -12.10 -17.47 10.71
C ASP A 211 -10.64 -17.04 10.91
N THR A 212 -9.82 -17.16 9.87
CA THR A 212 -8.41 -16.73 9.87
C THR A 212 -8.23 -15.31 9.34
N ARG A 213 -9.27 -14.62 8.93
CA ARG A 213 -9.22 -13.34 8.20
C ARG A 213 -8.46 -13.41 6.87
N ALA A 214 -8.08 -14.57 6.41
CA ALA A 214 -7.34 -14.76 5.17
C ALA A 214 -8.21 -15.42 4.10
N TRP A 215 -7.89 -15.11 2.84
CA TRP A 215 -8.62 -15.59 1.68
C TRP A 215 -7.63 -16.20 0.69
N LYS A 216 -8.01 -17.33 0.10
CA LYS A 216 -7.23 -17.97 -0.97
C LYS A 216 -7.96 -17.87 -2.30
N GLN A 217 -7.21 -17.65 -3.34
CA GLN A 217 -7.71 -17.76 -4.71
C GLN A 217 -8.04 -19.24 -5.01
N VAL A 218 -9.18 -19.48 -5.62
CA VAL A 218 -9.63 -20.82 -6.01
C VAL A 218 -9.77 -20.95 -7.50
N ASP A 219 -10.40 -19.98 -8.17
CA ASP A 219 -10.66 -19.99 -9.61
C ASP A 219 -10.48 -18.59 -10.20
N THR A 220 -10.20 -18.51 -11.48
CA THR A 220 -10.47 -17.29 -12.24
C THR A 220 -11.98 -17.10 -12.36
N ILE A 221 -12.43 -15.87 -12.61
CA ILE A 221 -13.87 -15.61 -12.85
C ILE A 221 -14.40 -16.49 -14.01
N GLN A 222 -13.57 -16.73 -15.03
CA GLN A 222 -13.92 -17.57 -16.17
C GLN A 222 -14.11 -19.03 -15.75
N GLU A 223 -13.19 -19.59 -15.00
CA GLU A 223 -13.30 -20.98 -14.49
C GLU A 223 -14.50 -21.15 -13.57
N TYR A 224 -14.76 -20.14 -12.72
CA TYR A 224 -15.95 -20.12 -11.88
C TYR A 224 -17.25 -20.18 -12.71
N VAL A 225 -17.37 -19.33 -13.74
CA VAL A 225 -18.56 -19.31 -14.61
C VAL A 225 -18.73 -20.65 -15.34
N TYR A 226 -17.64 -21.29 -15.77
CA TYR A 226 -17.71 -22.66 -16.32
C TYR A 226 -18.18 -23.68 -15.28
N GLY A 227 -17.73 -23.57 -14.03
CA GLY A 227 -18.18 -24.43 -12.94
C GLY A 227 -19.67 -24.27 -12.66
N VAL A 228 -20.19 -23.06 -12.72
CA VAL A 228 -21.65 -22.79 -12.63
C VAL A 228 -22.38 -23.39 -13.83
N ALA A 229 -21.85 -23.21 -15.05
CA ALA A 229 -22.44 -23.76 -16.27
C ALA A 229 -22.56 -25.29 -16.23
N GLN A 230 -21.59 -26.00 -15.67
CA GLN A 230 -21.63 -27.48 -15.54
C GLN A 230 -22.79 -27.98 -14.70
N LYS A 231 -23.27 -27.17 -13.75
CA LYS A 231 -24.40 -27.51 -12.84
C LYS A 231 -25.73 -26.98 -13.35
N GLU A 232 -25.72 -26.14 -14.39
CA GLU A 232 -26.95 -25.51 -14.89
C GLU A 232 -27.75 -26.46 -15.78
N THR A 233 -29.00 -26.63 -15.46
CA THR A 233 -29.94 -27.54 -16.18
C THR A 233 -30.79 -26.83 -17.21
N ARG A 234 -30.97 -25.51 -17.08
CA ARG A 234 -31.79 -24.71 -17.99
C ARG A 234 -30.99 -24.37 -19.25
N TYR A 235 -31.51 -24.80 -20.42
CA TYR A 235 -30.81 -24.71 -21.70
C TYR A 235 -30.34 -23.28 -22.04
N GLU A 236 -31.20 -22.29 -21.90
CA GLU A 236 -30.85 -20.91 -22.27
C GLU A 236 -29.75 -20.30 -21.36
N LEU A 237 -29.77 -20.58 -20.07
CA LEU A 237 -28.72 -20.16 -19.14
C LEU A 237 -27.45 -20.94 -19.39
N TRP A 238 -27.50 -22.24 -19.52
CA TRP A 238 -26.35 -23.07 -19.88
C TRP A 238 -25.67 -22.59 -21.15
N LYS A 239 -26.45 -22.28 -22.18
CA LYS A 239 -25.96 -21.75 -23.45
C LYS A 239 -25.19 -20.43 -23.28
N ASN A 240 -25.71 -19.51 -22.46
CA ASN A 240 -25.05 -18.22 -22.20
C ASN A 240 -23.81 -18.34 -21.31
N LEU A 241 -23.77 -19.32 -20.41
CA LEU A 241 -22.64 -19.57 -19.50
C LEU A 241 -21.54 -20.42 -20.17
N SER A 242 -21.84 -21.23 -21.17
CA SER A 242 -20.92 -22.18 -21.80
C SER A 242 -20.38 -21.73 -23.17
N SER A 243 -21.05 -20.82 -23.86
CA SER A 243 -20.64 -20.36 -25.17
C SER A 243 -19.70 -19.15 -25.06
N ARG A 244 -18.64 -19.11 -25.87
CA ARG A 244 -17.71 -17.96 -25.97
C ARG A 244 -18.28 -16.77 -26.77
N GLY A 245 -19.60 -16.65 -26.83
CA GLY A 245 -20.29 -15.56 -27.53
C GLY A 245 -20.27 -14.23 -26.76
N SER A 246 -20.95 -13.21 -27.32
CA SER A 246 -21.03 -11.88 -26.69
C SER A 246 -21.68 -11.93 -25.31
N ALA A 247 -22.73 -12.72 -25.12
CA ALA A 247 -23.43 -12.87 -23.84
C ALA A 247 -22.51 -13.43 -22.74
N TYR A 248 -21.70 -14.44 -23.06
CA TYR A 248 -20.68 -14.98 -22.14
C TYR A 248 -19.66 -13.92 -21.75
N ASN A 249 -19.12 -13.19 -22.74
CA ASN A 249 -18.17 -12.14 -22.47
C ASN A 249 -18.77 -11.01 -21.63
N ASP A 250 -20.05 -10.71 -21.79
CA ASP A 250 -20.76 -9.72 -20.98
C ASP A 250 -20.90 -10.18 -19.52
N VAL A 251 -21.18 -11.46 -19.29
CA VAL A 251 -21.19 -12.06 -17.93
C VAL A 251 -19.81 -11.93 -17.28
N ILE A 252 -18.75 -12.34 -17.97
CA ILE A 252 -17.37 -12.25 -17.45
C ILE A 252 -16.99 -10.81 -17.17
N ARG A 253 -17.26 -9.90 -18.11
CA ARG A 253 -16.94 -8.47 -17.95
C ARG A 253 -17.70 -7.87 -16.77
N HIS A 254 -18.97 -8.20 -16.59
CA HIS A 254 -19.76 -7.74 -15.46
C HIS A 254 -19.16 -8.23 -14.15
N LEU A 255 -18.93 -9.52 -13.99
CA LEU A 255 -18.38 -10.09 -12.76
C LEU A 255 -16.94 -9.58 -12.45
N THR A 256 -16.17 -9.25 -13.48
CA THR A 256 -14.82 -8.71 -13.30
C THR A 256 -14.83 -7.28 -12.75
N HIS A 257 -15.81 -6.46 -13.16
CA HIS A 257 -15.83 -5.03 -12.85
C HIS A 257 -17.03 -4.60 -12.01
N CYS A 258 -17.90 -5.53 -11.62
CA CYS A 258 -19.08 -5.20 -10.85
C CYS A 258 -18.71 -4.59 -9.47
N LYS A 259 -19.60 -3.72 -8.99
CA LYS A 259 -19.58 -3.22 -7.62
C LYS A 259 -20.75 -3.81 -6.81
N ASP A 260 -21.16 -5.00 -7.18
CA ASP A 260 -22.25 -5.71 -6.49
C ASP A 260 -21.75 -6.17 -5.13
N MET A 261 -22.51 -5.91 -4.10
CA MET A 261 -22.21 -6.32 -2.72
C MET A 261 -22.12 -7.83 -2.52
N GLN A 262 -22.77 -8.57 -3.43
CA GLN A 262 -22.79 -10.02 -3.43
C GLN A 262 -21.47 -10.63 -3.89
N PHE A 263 -20.66 -9.84 -4.58
CA PHE A 263 -19.32 -10.23 -5.03
C PHE A 263 -18.32 -9.08 -4.77
N PRO A 264 -18.11 -8.69 -3.50
CA PRO A 264 -17.27 -7.58 -3.15
C PRO A 264 -15.80 -7.87 -3.47
N GLU A 265 -15.08 -6.80 -3.77
CA GLU A 265 -13.62 -6.87 -3.89
C GLU A 265 -12.98 -6.93 -2.50
N ILE A 266 -12.05 -7.83 -2.32
CA ILE A 266 -11.24 -7.93 -1.10
C ILE A 266 -10.24 -6.79 -1.07
N ILE A 267 -10.23 -6.04 0.03
CA ILE A 267 -9.17 -5.07 0.34
C ILE A 267 -8.30 -5.69 1.42
N LYS A 268 -7.11 -6.13 1.05
CA LYS A 268 -6.16 -6.72 1.99
C LYS A 268 -5.44 -5.63 2.78
N ASN A 269 -5.31 -5.83 4.08
CA ASN A 269 -4.45 -5.00 4.91
C ASN A 269 -3.00 -5.49 4.83
N ARG A 270 -2.11 -4.68 4.29
CA ARG A 270 -0.70 -5.04 4.06
C ARG A 270 0.10 -5.33 5.33
N HIS A 271 -0.38 -4.86 6.48
CA HIS A 271 0.29 -5.04 7.78
C HIS A 271 -0.28 -6.21 8.60
N VAL A 272 -1.13 -7.05 7.99
CA VAL A 272 -1.82 -8.13 8.69
C VAL A 272 -1.53 -9.47 8.03
N TRP A 273 -0.98 -10.41 8.78
CA TRP A 273 -0.68 -11.77 8.35
C TRP A 273 -1.38 -12.78 9.23
N SER A 274 -1.95 -13.83 8.64
CA SER A 274 -2.59 -14.91 9.37
C SER A 274 -1.73 -16.17 9.39
N PHE A 275 -1.79 -16.89 10.48
CA PHE A 275 -1.06 -18.12 10.75
C PHE A 275 -2.02 -19.22 11.22
N LYS A 276 -1.55 -20.46 11.42
CA LYS A 276 -2.40 -21.54 11.95
C LYS A 276 -3.00 -21.21 13.33
N ASN A 277 -2.25 -20.54 14.18
CA ASN A 277 -2.59 -20.29 15.58
C ASN A 277 -3.04 -18.85 15.89
N GLY A 278 -3.09 -17.94 14.91
CA GLY A 278 -3.51 -16.56 15.15
C GLY A 278 -3.18 -15.59 14.03
N ILE A 279 -3.28 -14.32 14.35
CA ILE A 279 -3.05 -13.19 13.44
C ILE A 279 -1.93 -12.31 13.96
N PHE A 280 -1.01 -11.93 13.09
CA PHE A 280 0.05 -10.98 13.40
C PHE A 280 -0.26 -9.64 12.72
N ILE A 281 -0.35 -8.59 13.52
CA ILE A 281 -0.56 -7.21 13.09
C ILE A 281 0.77 -6.47 13.21
N GLY A 282 1.34 -6.09 12.08
CA GLY A 282 2.66 -5.46 12.02
C GLY A 282 2.65 -3.95 12.25
N LYS A 283 1.47 -3.32 12.32
CA LYS A 283 1.33 -1.89 12.58
C LYS A 283 0.05 -1.64 13.36
N GLU A 284 0.16 -1.41 14.64
CA GLU A 284 -0.95 -1.09 15.52
C GLU A 284 -0.55 0.06 16.45
N TRP A 285 -1.43 1.06 16.59
CA TRP A 285 -1.15 2.21 17.44
C TRP A 285 -1.35 1.85 18.91
N SER A 286 -0.32 2.06 19.74
CA SER A 286 -0.38 1.86 21.18
C SER A 286 -0.59 3.21 21.88
N ALA A 287 -1.76 3.40 22.47
CA ALA A 287 -2.06 4.60 23.25
C ALA A 287 -1.20 4.72 24.54
N GLN A 288 -0.61 3.61 25.00
CA GLN A 288 0.23 3.60 26.17
C GLN A 288 1.63 4.16 25.90
N THR A 289 2.21 3.78 24.78
CA THR A 289 3.58 4.18 24.38
C THR A 289 3.58 5.41 23.46
N GLY A 290 2.45 5.71 22.81
CA GLY A 290 2.38 6.72 21.75
C GLY A 290 3.18 6.33 20.51
N LEU A 291 3.35 5.04 20.25
CA LEU A 291 4.12 4.49 19.14
C LEU A 291 3.34 3.38 18.44
N TYR A 292 3.72 3.11 17.19
CA TYR A 292 3.28 1.92 16.50
C TYR A 292 4.04 0.70 17.00
N GLU A 293 3.30 -0.36 17.29
CA GLU A 293 3.81 -1.64 17.77
C GLU A 293 3.32 -2.76 16.86
N SER A 294 3.95 -3.92 16.97
CA SER A 294 3.49 -5.13 16.31
C SER A 294 3.01 -6.14 17.33
N ASN A 295 1.81 -6.70 17.13
CA ASN A 295 1.14 -7.57 18.09
C ASN A 295 0.72 -8.88 17.44
N PHE A 296 0.70 -9.94 18.21
CA PHE A 296 0.17 -11.23 17.81
C PHE A 296 -1.02 -11.64 18.67
N TYR A 297 -2.14 -11.95 18.03
CA TYR A 297 -3.37 -12.38 18.70
C TYR A 297 -3.75 -13.78 18.28
N THR A 298 -3.95 -14.66 19.23
CA THR A 298 -4.50 -16.00 18.97
C THR A 298 -5.98 -15.89 18.60
N TYR A 299 -6.52 -16.84 17.83
CA TYR A 299 -7.93 -16.82 17.41
C TYR A 299 -8.93 -16.92 18.58
N GLU A 300 -8.49 -17.37 19.76
CA GLU A 300 -9.30 -17.45 20.99
C GLU A 300 -9.25 -16.15 21.80
N SER A 301 -8.26 -15.29 21.57
CA SER A 301 -8.04 -14.10 22.38
C SER A 301 -9.21 -13.12 22.26
N ARG A 302 -9.40 -12.32 23.32
CA ARG A 302 -10.40 -11.26 23.32
C ARG A 302 -10.06 -10.17 22.30
N GLU A 303 -8.79 -9.88 22.16
CA GLU A 303 -8.25 -8.88 21.24
C GLU A 303 -8.61 -9.25 19.80
N PHE A 304 -8.42 -10.51 19.37
CA PHE A 304 -8.81 -10.97 18.06
C PHE A 304 -10.33 -10.84 17.82
N LYS A 305 -11.15 -11.16 18.81
CA LYS A 305 -12.60 -11.06 18.71
C LYS A 305 -13.08 -9.61 18.59
N ASN A 306 -12.34 -8.67 19.16
CA ASN A 306 -12.62 -7.23 19.09
C ASN A 306 -12.07 -6.57 17.83
N LEU A 307 -11.22 -7.25 17.06
CA LEU A 307 -10.74 -6.72 15.80
C LEU A 307 -11.89 -6.49 14.81
N ASP A 308 -11.80 -5.42 14.06
CA ASP A 308 -12.73 -5.14 12.98
C ASP A 308 -12.88 -6.36 12.06
N GLN A 309 -14.13 -6.75 11.85
CA GLN A 309 -14.51 -7.91 11.04
C GLN A 309 -14.17 -7.71 9.55
N THR A 310 -13.98 -6.48 9.10
CA THR A 310 -13.62 -6.14 7.72
C THR A 310 -12.14 -6.33 7.43
N ILE A 311 -11.29 -6.46 8.45
CA ILE A 311 -9.86 -6.70 8.29
C ILE A 311 -9.63 -8.00 7.52
N VAL A 312 -8.90 -7.90 6.41
CA VAL A 312 -8.46 -9.04 5.62
C VAL A 312 -6.94 -9.12 5.63
N SER A 313 -6.42 -10.27 6.00
CA SER A 313 -4.98 -10.53 5.99
C SER A 313 -4.40 -10.50 4.58
N CYS A 314 -3.20 -9.94 4.44
CA CYS A 314 -2.50 -9.92 3.16
C CYS A 314 -2.03 -11.31 2.73
N LYS A 315 -1.73 -12.18 3.70
CA LYS A 315 -1.26 -13.54 3.45
C LYS A 315 -1.62 -14.48 4.60
N TYR A 316 -1.87 -15.74 4.26
CA TYR A 316 -1.91 -16.85 5.18
C TYR A 316 -0.62 -17.67 5.10
N PHE A 317 0.00 -17.88 6.24
CA PHE A 317 1.10 -18.83 6.39
C PHE A 317 0.57 -20.13 7.00
N ASP A 318 0.69 -21.23 6.27
CA ASP A 318 0.34 -22.57 6.77
C ASP A 318 1.37 -23.07 7.80
N LYS A 319 1.61 -22.26 8.84
CA LYS A 319 2.60 -22.46 9.89
C LYS A 319 2.09 -21.83 11.17
N GLU A 320 2.60 -22.30 12.30
CA GLU A 320 2.41 -21.65 13.58
C GLU A 320 3.32 -20.42 13.69
N PHE A 321 2.84 -19.41 14.35
CA PHE A 321 3.61 -18.22 14.70
C PHE A 321 4.14 -18.37 16.12
N THR A 322 5.45 -18.23 16.29
CA THR A 322 6.09 -18.14 17.60
C THR A 322 6.27 -16.67 17.94
N ASN A 323 5.59 -16.22 18.99
CA ASN A 323 5.66 -14.82 19.41
C ASN A 323 6.87 -14.57 20.29
N TYR A 324 7.75 -13.68 19.85
CA TYR A 324 8.95 -13.22 20.58
C TYR A 324 8.78 -11.83 21.20
N GLU A 325 7.55 -11.42 21.48
CA GLU A 325 7.25 -10.10 22.09
C GLU A 325 7.92 -9.90 23.45
N HIS A 326 8.11 -11.00 24.20
CA HIS A 326 8.80 -11.01 25.49
C HIS A 326 10.29 -10.61 25.44
N LEU A 327 10.90 -10.56 24.26
CA LEU A 327 12.28 -10.10 24.09
C LEU A 327 12.29 -8.58 23.91
N ASP A 328 12.92 -7.86 24.84
CA ASP A 328 13.05 -6.39 24.77
C ASP A 328 13.83 -5.97 23.53
N ASN A 329 14.93 -6.64 23.23
CA ASN A 329 15.74 -6.36 22.06
C ASN A 329 15.33 -7.27 20.89
N TRP A 330 14.77 -6.67 19.84
CA TRP A 330 14.36 -7.41 18.65
C TRP A 330 15.50 -8.17 17.96
N TYR A 331 16.76 -7.70 18.12
CA TYR A 331 17.90 -8.37 17.48
C TYR A 331 18.15 -9.78 18.04
N ASP A 332 17.73 -10.04 19.28
CA ASP A 332 17.85 -11.34 19.94
C ASP A 332 16.84 -12.39 19.44
N ILE A 333 15.85 -11.98 18.63
CA ILE A 333 14.94 -12.93 17.97
C ILE A 333 15.75 -13.87 17.08
N PRO A 334 15.68 -15.20 17.28
CA PRO A 334 16.54 -16.15 16.60
C PRO A 334 16.17 -16.34 15.15
N THR A 335 17.09 -16.00 14.25
CA THR A 335 16.96 -16.22 12.80
C THR A 335 18.26 -16.82 12.25
N PRO A 336 18.64 -18.02 12.70
CA PRO A 336 19.97 -18.58 12.40
C PRO A 336 20.25 -18.77 10.91
N PHE A 337 19.25 -19.16 10.11
CA PHE A 337 19.46 -19.40 8.69
C PHE A 337 19.54 -18.11 7.88
N PHE A 338 18.73 -17.14 8.18
CA PHE A 338 18.85 -15.80 7.58
C PHE A 338 20.17 -15.14 8.00
N GLN A 339 20.48 -15.18 9.29
CA GLN A 339 21.70 -14.61 9.84
C GLN A 339 22.96 -15.25 9.23
N SER A 340 22.96 -16.57 8.97
CA SER A 340 24.10 -17.27 8.37
C SER A 340 24.49 -16.75 6.99
N ILE A 341 23.52 -16.23 6.21
CA ILE A 341 23.81 -15.60 4.91
C ILE A 341 24.59 -14.30 5.11
N LEU A 342 24.19 -13.50 6.10
CA LEU A 342 24.84 -12.21 6.40
C LEU A 342 26.26 -12.43 6.95
N GLU A 343 26.43 -13.38 7.87
CA GLU A 343 27.70 -13.77 8.44
C GLU A 343 28.65 -14.35 7.38
N TYR A 344 28.12 -15.15 6.45
CA TYR A 344 28.92 -15.66 5.34
C TYR A 344 29.53 -14.53 4.52
N GLN A 345 28.78 -13.44 4.32
CA GLN A 345 29.28 -12.23 3.64
C GLN A 345 30.20 -11.37 4.53
N LYS A 346 30.38 -11.72 5.81
CA LYS A 346 31.17 -11.02 6.80
C LYS A 346 30.62 -9.60 7.10
N PHE A 347 29.32 -9.42 7.04
CA PHE A 347 28.72 -8.21 7.55
C PHE A 347 28.81 -8.20 9.07
N ASP A 348 29.24 -7.07 9.64
CA ASP A 348 29.20 -6.86 11.09
C ASP A 348 27.78 -6.79 11.61
N SER A 349 27.63 -6.75 12.93
CA SER A 349 26.31 -6.73 13.57
C SER A 349 25.47 -5.52 13.17
N ASP A 350 26.10 -4.35 12.99
CA ASP A 350 25.36 -3.13 12.67
C ASP A 350 24.89 -3.12 11.22
N VAL A 351 25.72 -3.57 10.29
CA VAL A 351 25.34 -3.75 8.89
C VAL A 351 24.24 -4.82 8.75
N SER A 352 24.33 -5.90 9.55
CA SER A 352 23.34 -6.97 9.60
C SER A 352 21.99 -6.47 10.14
N LYS A 353 21.98 -5.63 11.19
CA LYS A 353 20.76 -5.00 11.72
C LYS A 353 20.01 -4.22 10.63
N TRP A 354 20.73 -3.48 9.81
CA TRP A 354 20.12 -2.70 8.73
C TRP A 354 19.46 -3.58 7.65
N MET A 355 19.91 -4.83 7.46
CA MET A 355 19.22 -5.76 6.56
C MET A 355 17.83 -6.11 7.09
N TYR A 356 17.67 -6.34 8.41
CA TYR A 356 16.37 -6.57 9.03
C TYR A 356 15.50 -5.31 8.99
N ILE A 357 16.07 -4.14 9.29
CA ILE A 357 15.36 -2.86 9.24
C ILE A 357 14.78 -2.60 7.85
N MET A 358 15.61 -2.75 6.82
CA MET A 358 15.15 -2.55 5.44
C MET A 358 14.23 -3.66 4.97
N GLY A 359 14.38 -4.90 5.45
CA GLY A 359 13.43 -5.98 5.24
C GLY A 359 12.04 -5.66 5.81
N GLY A 360 11.99 -5.07 6.99
CA GLY A 360 10.76 -4.59 7.61
C GLY A 360 10.13 -3.42 6.85
N ARG A 361 10.96 -2.45 6.42
CA ARG A 361 10.52 -1.31 5.62
C ARG A 361 9.78 -1.72 4.35
N LEU A 362 10.15 -2.84 3.74
CA LEU A 362 9.43 -3.40 2.58
C LEU A 362 7.96 -3.77 2.87
N CYS A 363 7.59 -3.91 4.14
CA CYS A 363 6.23 -4.20 4.56
C CYS A 363 5.36 -2.95 4.76
N PHE A 364 5.93 -1.76 4.60
CA PHE A 364 5.24 -0.47 4.78
C PHE A 364 5.22 0.31 3.47
N ASN A 365 4.28 1.23 3.34
CA ASN A 365 4.30 2.17 2.22
C ASN A 365 5.53 3.08 2.31
N VAL A 366 5.99 3.55 1.18
CA VAL A 366 7.00 4.61 1.16
C VAL A 366 6.43 5.82 1.88
N ASN A 367 7.22 6.44 2.76
CA ASN A 367 6.83 7.57 3.61
C ASN A 367 5.73 7.30 4.66
N ASP A 368 5.46 6.02 5.01
CA ASP A 368 4.44 5.66 5.99
C ASP A 368 4.86 5.99 7.45
N ILE A 369 6.10 5.70 7.81
CA ILE A 369 6.64 5.97 9.17
C ILE A 369 7.95 6.75 9.11
N ASP A 370 8.71 6.63 8.03
CA ASP A 370 9.99 7.31 7.82
C ASP A 370 9.95 8.23 6.59
N THR A 371 10.91 9.17 6.54
CA THR A 371 11.15 10.05 5.40
C THR A 371 12.49 9.75 4.68
N TRP A 372 12.97 8.53 4.78
CA TRP A 372 14.35 8.18 4.44
C TRP A 372 14.70 8.22 2.96
N GLN A 373 13.78 8.23 2.06
CA GLN A 373 14.00 8.33 0.61
C GLN A 373 15.11 7.41 0.07
N VAL A 374 15.17 6.16 0.53
CA VAL A 374 16.15 5.17 0.08
C VAL A 374 15.53 3.85 -0.31
N ILE A 375 16.21 3.13 -1.18
CA ILE A 375 15.87 1.77 -1.59
C ILE A 375 17.06 0.84 -1.30
N PRO A 376 16.84 -0.36 -0.72
CA PRO A 376 17.90 -1.34 -0.51
C PRO A 376 18.37 -1.94 -1.84
N PHE A 377 19.68 -2.01 -2.01
CA PHE A 377 20.34 -2.62 -3.17
C PHE A 377 21.36 -3.67 -2.74
N LEU A 378 21.11 -4.93 -3.11
CA LEU A 378 22.02 -6.03 -2.86
C LEU A 378 22.97 -6.17 -4.06
N LYS A 379 24.14 -5.54 -3.98
CA LYS A 379 25.17 -5.55 -5.02
C LYS A 379 26.13 -6.72 -4.81
N GLY A 380 26.58 -7.37 -5.87
CA GLY A 380 27.68 -8.31 -5.76
C GLY A 380 27.70 -9.38 -6.84
N ILE A 381 28.68 -10.28 -6.73
CA ILE A 381 28.95 -11.32 -7.71
C ILE A 381 27.86 -12.41 -7.76
N ALA A 382 27.85 -13.18 -8.83
CA ALA A 382 26.94 -14.32 -8.96
C ALA A 382 27.16 -15.35 -7.84
N ARG A 383 26.10 -16.07 -7.45
CA ARG A 383 26.12 -17.11 -6.40
C ARG A 383 26.59 -16.59 -5.03
N SER A 384 26.21 -15.38 -4.64
CA SER A 384 26.56 -14.78 -3.35
C SER A 384 25.42 -14.73 -2.32
N GLY A 385 24.21 -15.20 -2.67
CA GLY A 385 23.04 -15.22 -1.78
C GLY A 385 22.06 -14.04 -1.96
N LYS A 386 22.38 -13.03 -2.79
CA LYS A 386 21.51 -11.86 -3.06
C LYS A 386 20.10 -12.26 -3.48
N SER A 387 20.01 -13.02 -4.58
CA SER A 387 18.72 -13.45 -5.13
C SER A 387 17.96 -14.36 -4.17
N THR A 388 18.66 -15.11 -3.32
CA THR A 388 18.05 -15.92 -2.26
C THR A 388 17.32 -15.03 -1.25
N LEU A 389 17.94 -13.98 -0.73
CA LEU A 389 17.28 -13.03 0.18
C LEU A 389 16.08 -12.34 -0.47
N ILE A 390 16.24 -11.85 -1.70
CA ILE A 390 15.16 -11.14 -2.40
C ILE A 390 13.99 -12.07 -2.72
N THR A 391 14.27 -13.26 -3.31
CA THR A 391 13.20 -14.10 -3.88
C THR A 391 12.68 -15.18 -2.93
N LYS A 392 13.51 -15.64 -1.98
CA LYS A 392 13.14 -16.73 -1.05
C LYS A 392 12.77 -16.23 0.34
N VAL A 393 13.09 -14.96 0.65
CA VAL A 393 12.70 -14.33 1.92
C VAL A 393 11.76 -13.15 1.66
N PHE A 394 12.24 -12.00 1.22
CA PHE A 394 11.44 -10.76 1.16
C PHE A 394 10.20 -10.91 0.27
N ARG A 395 10.33 -11.47 -0.93
CA ARG A 395 9.19 -11.76 -1.80
C ARG A 395 8.12 -12.60 -1.11
N LYS A 396 8.52 -13.52 -0.22
CA LYS A 396 7.60 -14.44 0.43
C LYS A 396 6.84 -13.83 1.63
N PHE A 397 7.09 -12.57 2.00
CA PHE A 397 6.28 -11.89 3.00
C PHE A 397 4.83 -11.68 2.54
N TYR A 398 4.60 -11.63 1.24
CA TYR A 398 3.29 -11.48 0.62
C TYR A 398 2.97 -12.63 -0.34
N ASN A 399 1.72 -12.68 -0.80
CA ASN A 399 1.34 -13.61 -1.86
C ASN A 399 2.00 -13.20 -3.19
N ALA A 400 2.17 -14.17 -4.10
CA ALA A 400 2.84 -13.93 -5.37
C ALA A 400 2.17 -12.82 -6.20
N ASP A 401 0.83 -12.70 -6.14
CA ASP A 401 0.07 -11.69 -6.89
C ASP A 401 0.16 -10.29 -6.29
N ASP A 402 0.66 -10.17 -5.06
CA ASP A 402 0.82 -8.90 -4.35
C ASP A 402 2.28 -8.41 -4.39
N VAL A 403 3.17 -9.19 -5.00
CA VAL A 403 4.57 -8.80 -5.26
C VAL A 403 4.82 -8.81 -6.76
N ARG A 404 5.34 -7.72 -7.28
CA ARG A 404 5.68 -7.60 -8.71
C ARG A 404 7.18 -7.60 -8.94
N THR A 405 7.58 -8.08 -10.11
CA THR A 405 8.99 -8.07 -10.51
C THR A 405 9.23 -6.97 -11.54
N LEU A 406 10.12 -6.05 -11.21
CA LEU A 406 10.63 -5.06 -12.15
C LEU A 406 11.71 -5.73 -13.01
N SER A 407 11.45 -5.89 -14.30
CA SER A 407 12.40 -6.46 -15.24
C SER A 407 13.28 -5.39 -15.88
N ASN A 408 14.47 -5.79 -16.39
CA ASN A 408 15.35 -4.87 -17.10
C ASN A 408 14.75 -4.34 -18.41
N ASN A 409 13.86 -5.11 -19.05
CA ASN A 409 13.15 -4.76 -20.29
C ASN A 409 11.79 -4.12 -19.98
N VAL A 410 11.76 -3.22 -19.02
CA VAL A 410 10.56 -2.43 -18.73
C VAL A 410 10.21 -1.58 -19.96
N GLU A 411 8.99 -1.73 -20.50
CA GLU A 411 8.52 -0.81 -21.53
C GLU A 411 8.53 0.60 -20.97
N LYS A 412 9.31 1.51 -21.58
CA LYS A 412 9.44 2.91 -21.13
C LYS A 412 8.11 3.60 -20.84
N LYS A 413 7.04 3.20 -21.53
CA LYS A 413 5.72 3.81 -21.44
C LYS A 413 4.79 3.17 -20.40
N PHE A 414 4.97 1.89 -20.08
CA PHE A 414 4.04 1.12 -19.22
C PHE A 414 4.74 0.41 -18.05
N GLY A 415 6.03 0.66 -17.85
CA GLY A 415 6.84 -0.08 -16.88
C GLY A 415 6.34 0.03 -15.45
N LEU A 416 6.02 1.23 -15.02
CA LEU A 416 5.54 1.48 -13.66
C LEU A 416 4.11 0.98 -13.45
N SER A 417 3.29 0.90 -14.51
CA SER A 417 1.91 0.37 -14.41
C SER A 417 1.86 -1.11 -13.99
N SER A 418 2.96 -1.83 -14.14
CA SER A 418 3.03 -3.23 -13.73
C SER A 418 3.30 -3.43 -12.25
N ILE A 419 3.75 -2.40 -11.52
CA ILE A 419 4.22 -2.51 -10.14
C ILE A 419 3.52 -1.56 -9.16
N TYR A 420 2.77 -0.56 -9.61
CA TYR A 420 2.19 0.49 -8.77
C TYR A 420 1.13 -0.01 -7.77
N ASP A 421 0.42 -1.09 -8.10
CA ASP A 421 -0.67 -1.68 -7.31
C ASP A 421 -0.22 -2.85 -6.42
N ALA A 422 1.09 -3.04 -6.29
CA ALA A 422 1.66 -4.11 -5.48
C ALA A 422 1.94 -3.68 -4.04
N PHE A 423 2.01 -4.63 -3.12
CA PHE A 423 2.52 -4.35 -1.78
C PHE A 423 4.04 -4.15 -1.78
N MET A 424 4.72 -4.77 -2.72
CA MET A 424 6.17 -4.67 -2.88
C MET A 424 6.55 -4.95 -4.32
N PHE A 425 7.59 -4.30 -4.81
CA PHE A 425 8.25 -4.76 -6.02
C PHE A 425 9.66 -5.27 -5.73
N ILE A 426 10.11 -6.22 -6.52
CA ILE A 426 11.47 -6.75 -6.45
C ILE A 426 12.14 -6.64 -7.82
N ALA A 427 13.44 -6.40 -7.82
CA ALA A 427 14.26 -6.47 -9.02
C ALA A 427 15.53 -7.28 -8.71
N PRO A 428 15.47 -8.62 -8.75
CA PRO A 428 16.55 -9.49 -8.24
C PRO A 428 17.80 -9.48 -9.11
N GLU A 429 17.72 -9.05 -10.38
CA GLU A 429 18.81 -8.99 -11.34
C GLU A 429 18.78 -7.72 -12.17
N VAL A 430 19.12 -6.61 -11.54
CA VAL A 430 19.27 -5.32 -12.21
C VAL A 430 20.60 -5.28 -12.97
N LYS A 431 20.55 -4.84 -14.22
CA LYS A 431 21.72 -4.63 -15.07
C LYS A 431 21.99 -3.15 -15.26
N GLY A 432 23.20 -2.84 -15.73
CA GLY A 432 23.60 -1.46 -16.02
C GLY A 432 22.70 -0.72 -17.02
N ASP A 433 22.02 -1.45 -17.91
CA ASP A 433 21.14 -0.96 -18.96
C ASP A 433 19.64 -0.95 -18.58
N LEU A 434 19.32 -0.93 -17.28
CA LEU A 434 17.93 -0.84 -16.81
C LEU A 434 17.18 0.32 -17.49
N GLN A 435 16.05 0.00 -18.11
CA GLN A 435 15.26 0.95 -18.92
C GLN A 435 14.35 1.89 -18.10
N LEU A 436 14.54 1.97 -16.78
CA LEU A 436 13.84 2.93 -15.91
C LEU A 436 14.53 4.30 -16.01
N GLU A 437 13.77 5.34 -16.29
CA GLU A 437 14.30 6.71 -16.34
C GLU A 437 14.76 7.17 -14.95
N GLN A 438 15.85 7.94 -14.90
CA GLN A 438 16.44 8.41 -13.64
C GLN A 438 15.43 9.21 -12.79
N ALA A 439 14.65 10.09 -13.43
CA ALA A 439 13.64 10.89 -12.73
C ALA A 439 12.54 10.01 -12.13
N GLU A 440 12.04 9.02 -12.89
CA GLU A 440 11.05 8.05 -12.38
C GLU A 440 11.60 7.25 -11.19
N PHE A 441 12.86 6.79 -11.29
CA PHE A 441 13.52 6.12 -10.16
C PHE A 441 13.57 7.01 -8.91
N GLN A 442 13.92 8.27 -9.06
CA GLN A 442 13.96 9.22 -7.95
C GLN A 442 12.59 9.40 -7.31
N SER A 443 11.55 9.60 -8.12
CA SER A 443 10.17 9.78 -7.64
C SER A 443 9.63 8.54 -6.93
N ILE A 444 9.85 7.33 -7.46
CA ILE A 444 9.37 6.10 -6.78
C ILE A 444 10.08 5.82 -5.46
N VAL A 445 11.34 6.24 -5.32
CA VAL A 445 12.08 6.06 -4.05
C VAL A 445 11.70 7.14 -3.03
N SER A 446 11.38 8.35 -3.49
CA SER A 446 10.98 9.46 -2.62
C SER A 446 9.48 9.47 -2.26
N GLY A 447 8.66 8.63 -2.93
CA GLY A 447 7.21 8.65 -2.72
C GLY A 447 6.53 9.88 -3.36
N GLU A 448 7.10 10.40 -4.44
CA GLU A 448 6.55 11.55 -5.16
C GLU A 448 5.51 11.12 -6.18
N ASP A 449 4.76 12.08 -6.72
CA ASP A 449 3.81 11.85 -7.80
C ASP A 449 4.48 11.30 -9.05
N VAL A 450 3.94 10.20 -9.57
CA VAL A 450 4.38 9.56 -10.81
C VAL A 450 3.23 9.47 -11.79
N SER A 451 3.48 9.87 -13.04
CA SER A 451 2.51 9.69 -14.12
C SER A 451 2.55 8.26 -14.63
N ILE A 452 1.46 7.54 -14.44
CA ILE A 452 1.33 6.14 -14.87
C ILE A 452 0.40 6.04 -16.06
N ALA A 453 0.90 5.51 -17.16
CA ALA A 453 0.10 5.18 -18.34
C ALA A 453 -0.42 3.75 -18.21
N VAL A 454 -1.71 3.58 -18.02
CA VAL A 454 -2.38 2.28 -18.05
C VAL A 454 -2.90 2.02 -19.45
N LYS A 455 -2.72 0.79 -19.95
CA LYS A 455 -3.14 0.43 -21.31
C LYS A 455 -4.64 0.62 -21.47
N HIS A 456 -5.05 1.38 -22.48
CA HIS A 456 -6.44 1.78 -22.80
C HIS A 456 -7.10 2.77 -21.83
N GLU A 457 -6.35 3.39 -20.92
CA GLU A 457 -6.81 4.46 -20.05
C GLU A 457 -6.02 5.76 -20.27
N LYS A 458 -6.56 6.89 -19.79
CA LYS A 458 -5.78 8.13 -19.72
C LYS A 458 -4.70 7.98 -18.64
N ALA A 459 -3.51 8.54 -18.89
CA ALA A 459 -2.48 8.60 -17.87
C ALA A 459 -3.03 9.29 -16.61
N LYS A 460 -2.75 8.70 -15.46
CA LYS A 460 -3.15 9.20 -14.14
C LYS A 460 -1.90 9.51 -13.33
N SER A 461 -1.93 10.57 -12.53
CA SER A 461 -0.92 10.83 -11.54
C SER A 461 -1.28 10.09 -10.25
N PHE A 462 -0.29 9.43 -9.66
CA PHE A 462 -0.43 8.72 -8.40
C PHE A 462 0.76 9.07 -7.49
N GLU A 463 0.48 9.34 -6.24
CA GLU A 463 1.49 9.37 -5.20
C GLU A 463 2.05 7.95 -5.01
N TRP A 464 3.36 7.81 -5.16
CA TRP A 464 3.99 6.49 -5.14
C TRP A 464 4.13 5.96 -3.72
N SER A 465 3.57 4.81 -3.46
CA SER A 465 3.59 4.19 -2.13
C SER A 465 4.25 2.80 -2.08
N THR A 466 4.49 2.16 -3.23
CA THR A 466 5.01 0.79 -3.29
C THR A 466 6.51 0.74 -3.00
N PRO A 467 6.95 0.10 -1.90
CA PRO A 467 8.36 -0.10 -1.59
C PRO A 467 8.99 -1.17 -2.50
N GLY A 468 10.30 -1.13 -2.63
CA GLY A 468 11.01 -2.10 -3.45
C GLY A 468 12.39 -2.48 -2.94
N VAL A 469 12.93 -3.59 -3.50
CA VAL A 469 14.30 -4.03 -3.28
C VAL A 469 14.96 -4.41 -4.60
N LEU A 470 16.18 -3.94 -4.77
CA LEU A 470 16.99 -4.18 -5.96
C LEU A 470 18.14 -5.13 -5.65
N GLY A 471 18.52 -5.92 -6.64
CA GLY A 471 19.72 -6.76 -6.59
C GLY A 471 20.40 -6.78 -7.96
N GLY A 472 21.72 -6.82 -7.99
CA GLY A 472 22.46 -6.85 -9.24
C GLY A 472 23.95 -7.00 -9.03
N ASN A 473 24.70 -7.17 -10.11
CA ASN A 473 26.15 -7.19 -10.04
C ASN A 473 26.73 -5.78 -10.02
N GLU A 474 26.01 -4.83 -10.61
CA GLU A 474 26.37 -3.42 -10.72
C GLU A 474 25.13 -2.54 -10.53
N ILE A 475 25.33 -1.29 -10.16
CA ILE A 475 24.26 -0.29 -10.10
C ILE A 475 23.96 0.16 -11.53
N PRO A 476 22.70 0.44 -11.89
CA PRO A 476 22.34 0.96 -13.22
C PRO A 476 23.15 2.18 -13.62
N ASN A 477 23.50 2.27 -14.91
CA ASN A 477 24.33 3.33 -15.48
C ASN A 477 23.56 4.66 -15.64
N TRP A 478 22.91 5.12 -14.58
CA TRP A 478 22.34 6.46 -14.56
C TRP A 478 23.44 7.51 -14.51
N LYS A 479 23.33 8.54 -15.34
CA LYS A 479 24.29 9.66 -15.34
C LYS A 479 24.04 10.55 -14.13
N ASP A 480 24.51 10.13 -12.97
CA ASP A 480 24.30 10.83 -11.71
C ASP A 480 25.47 11.76 -11.35
N ASN A 481 25.56 12.89 -12.04
CA ASN A 481 26.59 13.88 -11.75
C ASN A 481 26.30 14.70 -10.47
N SER A 482 25.07 14.68 -9.97
CA SER A 482 24.64 15.42 -8.79
C SER A 482 24.64 14.61 -7.50
N GLY A 483 24.87 13.29 -7.57
CA GLY A 483 24.71 12.38 -6.46
C GLY A 483 23.24 12.11 -6.06
N SER A 484 22.29 12.59 -6.86
CA SER A 484 20.87 12.53 -6.56
C SER A 484 20.30 11.10 -6.57
N VAL A 485 20.87 10.22 -7.38
CA VAL A 485 20.53 8.79 -7.42
C VAL A 485 21.23 8.04 -6.30
N LEU A 486 22.53 8.25 -6.15
CA LEU A 486 23.33 7.46 -5.20
C LEU A 486 22.93 7.70 -3.75
N ARG A 487 22.46 8.90 -3.39
CA ARG A 487 21.91 9.16 -2.06
C ARG A 487 20.63 8.38 -1.77
N ARG A 488 19.97 7.85 -2.80
CA ARG A 488 18.73 7.07 -2.70
C ARG A 488 18.95 5.56 -2.68
N ILE A 489 20.19 5.10 -2.78
CA ILE A 489 20.52 3.67 -2.85
C ILE A 489 21.33 3.25 -1.63
N LEU A 490 20.75 2.40 -0.79
CA LEU A 490 21.44 1.83 0.36
C LEU A 490 22.00 0.45 -0.05
N THR A 491 23.34 0.35 -0.18
CA THR A 491 23.98 -0.79 -0.86
C THR A 491 24.68 -1.73 0.13
N TRP A 492 24.35 -3.01 0.07
CA TRP A 492 25.11 -4.12 0.65
C TRP A 492 26.00 -4.77 -0.43
N ASN A 493 27.27 -4.96 -0.14
CA ASN A 493 28.21 -5.57 -1.09
C ASN A 493 28.41 -7.08 -0.80
N PHE A 494 27.74 -7.93 -1.57
CA PHE A 494 27.83 -9.38 -1.52
C PHE A 494 29.05 -9.86 -2.33
N GLY A 495 30.24 -9.61 -1.81
CA GLY A 495 31.52 -9.87 -2.48
C GLY A 495 32.00 -11.32 -2.41
N LYS A 496 31.41 -12.16 -1.53
CA LYS A 496 31.87 -13.54 -1.30
C LYS A 496 30.97 -14.56 -2.00
N GLN A 497 31.55 -15.29 -2.94
CA GLN A 497 30.85 -16.35 -3.65
C GLN A 497 30.66 -17.59 -2.76
N VAL A 498 29.46 -18.17 -2.79
CA VAL A 498 29.16 -19.44 -2.11
C VAL A 498 29.76 -20.59 -2.93
N LYS A 499 30.71 -21.29 -2.33
CA LYS A 499 31.38 -22.47 -2.94
C LYS A 499 30.54 -23.72 -2.74
N ASP A 500 30.17 -24.00 -1.51
CA ASP A 500 29.36 -25.15 -1.10
C ASP A 500 27.97 -24.66 -0.69
N ALA A 501 27.02 -24.76 -1.62
CA ALA A 501 25.66 -24.36 -1.39
C ALA A 501 24.90 -25.41 -0.57
N ASP A 502 24.23 -24.98 0.50
CA ASP A 502 23.30 -25.85 1.23
C ASP A 502 22.03 -26.07 0.39
N PRO A 503 21.77 -27.28 -0.11
CA PRO A 503 20.58 -27.55 -0.94
C PRO A 503 19.28 -27.44 -0.13
N THR A 504 19.34 -27.45 1.20
CA THR A 504 18.17 -27.35 2.10
C THR A 504 17.93 -25.93 2.60
N LEU A 505 18.79 -24.98 2.25
CA LEU A 505 18.71 -23.59 2.75
C LEU A 505 17.35 -22.93 2.45
N GLU A 506 16.78 -23.16 1.28
CA GLU A 506 15.47 -22.60 0.94
C GLU A 506 14.37 -23.14 1.86
N TYR A 507 14.38 -24.42 2.15
CA TYR A 507 13.43 -25.03 3.08
C TYR A 507 13.62 -24.50 4.51
N LYS A 508 14.87 -24.34 4.96
CA LYS A 508 15.20 -23.78 6.28
C LYS A 508 14.74 -22.32 6.41
N LEU A 509 15.01 -21.51 5.40
CA LEU A 509 14.54 -20.12 5.35
C LEU A 509 13.01 -20.03 5.30
N ASP A 510 12.37 -20.94 4.57
CA ASP A 510 10.91 -20.98 4.53
C ASP A 510 10.32 -21.33 5.89
N ALA A 511 10.91 -22.26 6.64
CA ALA A 511 10.50 -22.59 8.02
C ALA A 511 10.69 -21.40 8.98
N GLU A 512 11.77 -20.64 8.83
CA GLU A 512 12.11 -19.46 9.65
C GLU A 512 11.33 -18.19 9.26
N LEU A 513 10.63 -18.19 8.13
CA LEU A 513 10.04 -16.99 7.52
C LEU A 513 9.10 -16.19 8.46
N PRO A 514 8.21 -16.79 9.28
CA PRO A 514 7.41 -16.05 10.26
C PRO A 514 8.25 -15.27 11.27
N ILE A 515 9.35 -15.86 11.71
CA ILE A 515 10.26 -15.29 12.70
C ILE A 515 11.07 -14.15 12.07
N ILE A 516 11.53 -14.34 10.84
CA ILE A 516 12.22 -13.28 10.07
C ILE A 516 11.28 -12.09 9.87
N LEU A 517 10.02 -12.32 9.51
CA LEU A 517 9.01 -11.28 9.33
C LEU A 517 8.81 -10.48 10.62
N GLN A 518 8.61 -11.14 11.76
CA GLN A 518 8.47 -10.50 13.07
C GLN A 518 9.70 -9.66 13.39
N LYS A 519 10.89 -10.23 13.26
CA LYS A 519 12.16 -9.53 13.51
C LYS A 519 12.33 -8.29 12.65
N CYS A 520 12.05 -8.41 11.36
CA CYS A 520 12.14 -7.31 10.40
C CYS A 520 11.16 -6.18 10.76
N ILE A 521 9.91 -6.49 11.06
CA ILE A 521 8.90 -5.50 11.40
C ILE A 521 9.25 -4.77 12.70
N ARG A 522 9.63 -5.49 13.75
CA ARG A 522 10.05 -4.87 15.00
C ARG A 522 11.29 -3.98 14.82
N ALA A 523 12.27 -4.45 14.04
CA ALA A 523 13.46 -3.69 13.73
C ALA A 523 13.12 -2.36 13.03
N TYR A 524 12.24 -2.43 12.03
CA TYR A 524 11.84 -1.23 11.29
C TYR A 524 11.04 -0.26 12.15
N LEU A 525 10.03 -0.74 12.89
CA LEU A 525 9.21 0.12 13.75
C LEU A 525 10.06 0.88 14.75
N GLU A 526 11.01 0.20 15.43
CA GLU A 526 11.89 0.86 16.39
C GLU A 526 12.74 1.95 15.73
N TYR A 527 13.42 1.63 14.62
CA TYR A 527 14.33 2.57 14.00
C TYR A 527 13.62 3.70 13.25
N ALA A 528 12.52 3.39 12.56
CA ALA A 528 11.77 4.38 11.82
C ALA A 528 11.18 5.43 12.74
N GLN A 529 10.55 5.04 13.84
CA GLN A 529 9.97 5.98 14.80
C GLN A 529 11.04 6.77 15.59
N LYS A 530 12.18 6.14 15.90
CA LYS A 530 13.29 6.80 16.58
C LYS A 530 14.01 7.83 15.72
N TYR A 531 14.03 7.62 14.41
CA TYR A 531 14.84 8.41 13.46
C TYR A 531 14.01 8.94 12.28
N ALA A 532 12.69 9.06 12.42
CA ALA A 532 11.77 9.48 11.36
C ALA A 532 12.19 10.78 10.68
N ASP A 533 12.57 11.79 11.47
CA ASP A 533 12.92 13.14 11.02
C ASP A 533 14.40 13.32 10.69
N ARG A 534 15.19 12.26 10.71
CA ARG A 534 16.63 12.34 10.46
C ARG A 534 16.96 11.85 9.06
N ASP A 535 17.90 12.56 8.43
CA ASP A 535 18.55 12.03 7.22
C ASP A 535 19.17 10.66 7.56
N ILE A 536 18.77 9.64 6.83
CA ILE A 536 19.23 8.27 7.03
C ILE A 536 20.77 8.16 6.99
N TRP A 537 21.45 8.99 6.20
CA TRP A 537 22.89 8.99 6.07
C TRP A 537 23.62 9.43 7.36
N ASN A 538 22.90 10.08 8.27
CA ASN A 538 23.42 10.39 9.62
C ASN A 538 23.19 9.24 10.61
N VAL A 539 22.39 8.24 10.25
CA VAL A 539 21.99 7.13 11.13
C VAL A 539 22.67 5.82 10.75
N VAL A 540 22.86 5.57 9.45
CA VAL A 540 23.46 4.33 8.96
C VAL A 540 24.95 4.20 9.35
N PRO A 541 25.46 2.97 9.55
CA PRO A 541 26.87 2.68 9.75
C PRO A 541 27.77 3.25 8.65
N GLU A 542 29.01 3.55 9.01
CA GLU A 542 30.03 4.09 8.07
C GLU A 542 30.27 3.17 6.87
N TYR A 543 29.99 1.89 7.01
CA TYR A 543 30.02 0.91 5.92
C TYR A 543 29.25 1.41 4.69
N PHE A 544 28.02 1.88 4.87
CA PHE A 544 27.17 2.32 3.74
C PHE A 544 27.70 3.62 3.10
N LYS A 545 28.21 4.53 3.91
CA LYS A 545 28.82 5.78 3.41
C LYS A 545 30.08 5.49 2.59
N THR A 546 30.88 4.54 3.04
CA THR A 546 32.07 4.11 2.32
C THR A 546 31.72 3.50 0.96
N ILE A 547 30.73 2.61 0.91
CA ILE A 547 30.28 2.03 -0.36
C ILE A 547 29.67 3.10 -1.26
N GLN A 548 28.88 4.02 -0.72
CA GLN A 548 28.33 5.13 -1.49
C GLN A 548 29.43 5.94 -2.16
N LYS A 549 30.47 6.29 -1.43
CA LYS A 549 31.66 7.01 -1.98
C LYS A 549 32.36 6.21 -3.07
N GLN A 550 32.56 4.90 -2.87
CA GLN A 550 33.18 4.03 -3.88
C GLN A 550 32.36 3.97 -5.16
N VAL A 551 31.04 3.86 -5.03
CA VAL A 551 30.12 3.83 -6.19
C VAL A 551 30.08 5.20 -6.87
N ALA A 552 30.05 6.29 -6.12
CA ALA A 552 30.09 7.66 -6.64
C ALA A 552 31.33 7.88 -7.52
N THR A 553 32.48 7.37 -7.08
CA THR A 553 33.73 7.45 -7.84
C THR A 553 33.65 6.80 -9.22
N VAL A 554 32.92 5.70 -9.33
CA VAL A 554 32.71 4.97 -10.60
C VAL A 554 31.63 5.61 -11.48
N ALA A 555 30.57 6.15 -10.85
CA ALA A 555 29.39 6.68 -11.56
C ALA A 555 29.54 8.13 -12.02
N SER A 556 30.33 8.94 -11.30
CA SER A 556 30.53 10.38 -11.61
C SER A 556 31.93 10.65 -12.09
N THR A 557 32.08 11.20 -13.30
CA THR A 557 33.37 11.63 -13.84
C THR A 557 34.03 12.70 -12.99
N LEU A 558 33.25 13.59 -12.37
CA LEU A 558 33.77 14.64 -11.49
C LEU A 558 34.25 14.05 -10.17
N GLU A 559 33.50 13.12 -9.57
CA GLU A 559 33.87 12.42 -8.34
C GLU A 559 35.17 11.61 -8.54
N ASN A 560 35.30 10.94 -9.68
CA ASN A 560 36.50 10.20 -10.04
C ASN A 560 37.71 11.15 -10.11
N PHE A 561 37.56 12.30 -10.78
CA PHE A 561 38.62 13.31 -10.83
C PHE A 561 38.97 13.90 -9.47
N MET A 562 37.94 14.22 -8.67
CA MET A 562 38.14 14.82 -7.34
C MET A 562 38.81 13.86 -6.34
N GLN A 563 38.76 12.55 -6.56
CA GLN A 563 39.48 11.55 -5.76
C GLN A 563 40.87 11.21 -6.34
N SER A 564 41.21 11.76 -7.48
CA SER A 564 42.53 11.57 -8.07
C SER A 564 43.64 12.33 -7.33
N THR A 565 44.89 11.94 -7.55
CA THR A 565 46.09 12.66 -7.03
C THR A 565 46.22 14.08 -7.56
N GLY A 566 45.46 14.43 -8.60
CA GLY A 566 45.45 15.78 -9.19
C GLY A 566 44.73 16.84 -8.36
N VAL A 567 44.02 16.45 -7.26
CA VAL A 567 43.27 17.39 -6.41
C VAL A 567 43.71 17.28 -4.95
N LYS A 568 44.04 18.41 -4.32
CA LYS A 568 44.34 18.52 -2.89
C LYS A 568 43.22 19.27 -2.17
N TYR A 569 42.88 18.84 -0.96
CA TYR A 569 41.85 19.45 -0.12
C TYR A 569 42.44 20.24 1.03
N GLY A 570 41.85 21.39 1.33
CA GLY A 570 42.23 22.21 2.49
C GLY A 570 41.46 23.52 2.53
N LYS A 571 41.05 23.96 3.73
CA LYS A 571 40.20 25.16 3.94
C LYS A 571 40.82 26.46 3.38
N GLU A 572 42.14 26.55 3.35
CA GLU A 572 42.89 27.72 2.84
C GLU A 572 43.28 27.58 1.36
N LEU A 573 42.95 26.44 0.75
CA LEU A 573 43.31 26.18 -0.64
C LEU A 573 42.28 26.77 -1.59
N PHE A 574 42.76 27.22 -2.72
CA PHE A 574 41.88 27.69 -3.80
C PHE A 574 42.57 27.55 -5.16
N CYS A 575 41.81 27.45 -6.22
CA CYS A 575 42.34 27.45 -7.60
C CYS A 575 41.38 28.16 -8.56
N PRO A 576 41.88 28.68 -9.69
CA PRO A 576 41.04 29.23 -10.74
C PRO A 576 40.18 28.15 -11.36
N GLN A 577 38.83 28.38 -11.48
CA GLN A 577 37.93 27.43 -12.08
C GLN A 577 38.33 26.99 -13.49
N LYS A 578 38.86 27.89 -14.29
CA LYS A 578 39.34 27.56 -15.65
C LYS A 578 40.47 26.53 -15.66
N GLU A 579 41.42 26.62 -14.74
CA GLU A 579 42.50 25.64 -14.62
C GLU A 579 42.05 24.32 -14.10
N PHE A 580 41.13 24.32 -13.12
CA PHE A 580 40.45 23.10 -12.64
C PHE A 580 39.74 22.39 -13.78
N VAL A 581 38.94 23.10 -14.57
CA VAL A 581 38.21 22.54 -15.72
C VAL A 581 39.14 22.01 -16.79
N ALA A 582 40.26 22.67 -17.04
CA ALA A 582 41.26 22.20 -17.99
C ALA A 582 41.86 20.85 -17.55
N LEU A 583 42.26 20.73 -16.28
CA LEU A 583 42.82 19.51 -15.72
C LEU A 583 41.77 18.38 -15.67
N PHE A 584 40.53 18.71 -15.29
CA PHE A 584 39.41 17.78 -15.33
C PHE A 584 39.15 17.22 -16.74
N ASN A 585 39.16 18.06 -17.76
CA ASN A 585 39.03 17.64 -19.15
C ASN A 585 40.16 16.73 -19.61
N SER A 586 41.40 17.03 -19.19
CA SER A 586 42.55 16.17 -19.47
C SER A 586 42.42 14.80 -18.79
N HIS A 587 42.01 14.79 -17.53
CA HIS A 587 41.70 13.53 -16.80
C HIS A 587 40.61 12.68 -17.50
N CYS A 588 39.54 13.32 -17.93
CA CYS A 588 38.47 12.62 -18.67
C CYS A 588 39.01 12.04 -19.99
N GLN A 589 39.85 12.76 -20.69
CA GLN A 589 40.44 12.29 -21.95
C GLN A 589 41.39 11.11 -21.73
N ALA A 590 42.28 11.21 -20.71
CA ALA A 590 43.21 10.14 -20.37
C ALA A 590 42.55 8.84 -19.97
N ASN A 591 41.36 8.93 -19.32
CA ASN A 591 40.61 7.77 -18.85
C ASN A 591 39.45 7.35 -19.80
N ASN A 592 39.40 7.86 -21.03
CA ASN A 592 38.31 7.62 -22.00
C ASN A 592 36.92 7.91 -21.47
N LEU A 593 36.77 8.85 -20.55
CA LEU A 593 35.50 9.29 -19.99
C LEU A 593 34.88 10.37 -20.86
N GLY A 594 33.55 10.44 -20.91
CA GLY A 594 32.85 11.52 -21.60
C GLY A 594 33.29 12.91 -21.06
N LYS A 595 33.28 13.94 -21.92
CA LYS A 595 33.55 15.33 -21.52
C LYS A 595 32.24 16.05 -21.18
N PRO A 596 31.76 16.02 -19.92
CA PRO A 596 30.56 16.75 -19.53
C PRO A 596 30.85 18.26 -19.51
N ARG A 597 29.82 19.07 -19.78
CA ARG A 597 29.91 20.51 -19.60
C ARG A 597 30.02 20.85 -18.13
N PHE A 598 30.99 21.63 -17.72
CA PHE A 598 31.18 22.06 -16.33
C PHE A 598 30.21 23.23 -16.03
N THR A 599 28.94 22.90 -15.75
CA THR A 599 27.89 23.86 -15.39
C THR A 599 27.69 23.88 -13.87
N GLN A 600 26.99 24.88 -13.34
CA GLN A 600 26.67 24.96 -11.92
C GLN A 600 25.93 23.71 -11.44
N ASP A 601 24.94 23.25 -12.18
CA ASP A 601 24.17 22.04 -11.85
C ASP A 601 25.03 20.77 -11.82
N PHE A 602 26.14 20.74 -12.60
CA PHE A 602 27.05 19.61 -12.64
C PHE A 602 27.94 19.49 -11.41
N TYR A 603 28.43 20.61 -10.85
CA TYR A 603 29.39 20.59 -9.74
C TYR A 603 28.77 20.89 -8.37
N VAL A 604 27.59 21.50 -8.31
CA VAL A 604 27.00 21.98 -7.05
C VAL A 604 26.82 20.86 -6.01
N GLY A 605 26.35 19.70 -6.45
CA GLY A 605 26.16 18.54 -5.56
C GLY A 605 27.48 18.02 -4.96
N PRO A 606 28.46 17.60 -5.80
CA PRO A 606 29.76 17.13 -5.35
C PRO A 606 30.54 18.15 -4.53
N PHE A 607 30.42 19.43 -4.85
CA PHE A 607 31.13 20.51 -4.14
C PHE A 607 30.48 20.80 -2.77
N SER A 608 29.16 20.89 -2.70
CA SER A 608 28.47 21.13 -1.44
C SER A 608 28.71 20.02 -0.40
N GLN A 609 28.83 18.78 -0.83
CA GLN A 609 29.16 17.64 0.05
C GLN A 609 30.54 17.75 0.71
N ARG A 610 31.43 18.59 0.15
CA ARG A 610 32.82 18.77 0.62
C ARG A 610 33.12 20.19 1.12
N GLU A 611 32.08 20.98 1.33
CA GLU A 611 32.23 22.40 1.74
C GLU A 611 33.07 23.21 0.76
N ILE A 612 33.04 22.87 -0.54
CA ILE A 612 33.76 23.58 -1.62
C ILE A 612 32.82 24.64 -2.18
N GLU A 613 33.33 25.86 -2.31
CA GLU A 613 32.57 26.99 -2.82
C GLU A 613 33.21 27.58 -4.09
N VAL A 614 32.35 28.08 -4.99
CA VAL A 614 32.75 28.81 -6.17
C VAL A 614 32.37 30.27 -6.01
N ARG A 615 33.35 31.17 -6.07
CA ARG A 615 33.16 32.63 -5.94
C ARG A 615 33.87 33.40 -7.03
N GLU A 616 33.26 34.48 -7.49
CA GLU A 616 33.92 35.41 -8.43
C GLU A 616 34.77 36.45 -7.64
N VAL A 617 36.07 36.34 -7.75
CA VAL A 617 37.04 37.19 -7.06
C VAL A 617 38.24 37.52 -7.94
N SER A 618 38.98 38.53 -7.57
CA SER A 618 40.32 38.85 -8.14
C SER A 618 41.37 38.38 -7.18
N LEU A 619 42.18 37.40 -7.55
CA LEU A 619 43.20 36.80 -6.68
C LEU A 619 44.51 36.52 -7.45
N THR A 620 45.60 36.44 -6.70
CA THR A 620 46.87 35.94 -7.20
C THR A 620 47.00 34.46 -6.89
N TYR A 621 47.18 33.63 -7.91
CA TYR A 621 47.37 32.20 -7.77
C TYR A 621 48.68 31.76 -8.43
N LYS A 622 49.51 31.05 -7.67
CA LYS A 622 50.85 30.61 -8.08
C LYS A 622 51.69 31.70 -8.76
N GLY A 623 51.67 32.91 -8.17
CA GLY A 623 52.45 34.07 -8.66
C GLY A 623 51.88 34.82 -9.86
N ARG A 624 50.72 34.38 -10.39
CA ARG A 624 50.02 35.03 -11.51
C ARG A 624 48.79 35.76 -11.01
N ASN A 625 48.59 37.00 -11.42
CA ASN A 625 47.43 37.78 -11.05
C ASN A 625 46.26 37.50 -12.00
N TYR A 626 45.10 37.16 -11.45
CA TYR A 626 43.87 36.87 -12.19
C TYR A 626 42.85 37.99 -11.90
N PRO A 627 42.39 38.69 -12.94
CA PRO A 627 41.26 39.62 -12.79
C PRO A 627 39.98 38.86 -12.39
N ARG A 628 38.94 39.58 -11.99
CA ARG A 628 37.68 39.03 -11.52
C ARG A 628 37.20 37.88 -12.39
N GLN A 629 37.24 36.69 -11.83
CA GLN A 629 36.77 35.43 -12.42
C GLN A 629 36.40 34.42 -11.33
N ALA A 630 35.77 33.29 -11.73
CA ALA A 630 35.41 32.25 -10.80
C ALA A 630 36.64 31.50 -10.25
N PHE A 631 36.70 31.39 -8.92
CA PHE A 631 37.66 30.59 -8.16
C PHE A 631 36.92 29.54 -7.35
N ILE A 632 37.54 28.39 -7.20
CA ILE A 632 37.06 27.28 -6.37
C ILE A 632 37.85 27.31 -5.07
N PHE A 633 37.15 27.39 -3.93
CA PHE A 633 37.71 27.41 -2.58
C PHE A 633 37.53 26.09 -1.90
N GLY A 634 38.48 25.65 -1.11
CA GLY A 634 38.50 24.36 -0.43
C GLY A 634 39.34 23.30 -1.12
N ILE A 635 39.84 23.58 -2.32
CA ILE A 635 40.72 22.69 -3.10
C ILE A 635 41.80 23.45 -3.84
N ASP A 636 42.91 22.76 -4.14
CA ASP A 636 43.90 23.15 -5.13
C ASP A 636 44.20 22.00 -6.09
N ILE A 637 44.70 22.36 -7.28
CA ILE A 637 45.11 21.41 -8.32
C ILE A 637 46.60 21.20 -8.32
N VAL A 638 47.00 19.93 -8.44
CA VAL A 638 48.41 19.54 -8.57
C VAL A 638 48.71 19.36 -10.05
N ASN A 639 49.43 20.35 -10.65
CA ASN A 639 50.06 20.13 -11.93
C ASN A 639 51.39 19.42 -11.64
N GLU A 640 51.43 18.12 -11.73
CA GLU A 640 52.66 17.44 -12.01
C GLU A 640 52.98 17.76 -13.47
N ASP A 641 53.97 18.64 -13.69
CA ASP A 641 54.58 18.80 -15.00
C ASP A 641 55.03 17.40 -15.46
N ILE A 642 54.33 16.90 -16.50
CA ILE A 642 54.80 15.72 -17.23
C ILE A 642 56.07 16.19 -17.98
N THR A 643 57.17 16.14 -17.31
CA THR A 643 58.45 16.14 -17.97
C THR A 643 58.52 14.82 -18.77
N PHE A 644 58.18 14.91 -20.05
CA PHE A 644 58.61 13.89 -21.00
C PHE A 644 60.14 13.95 -21.03
N GLY A 645 60.78 13.08 -20.27
CA GLY A 645 62.18 12.80 -20.43
C GLY A 645 62.40 12.30 -21.87
N ASN A 646 63.01 13.14 -22.67
CA ASN A 646 63.76 12.71 -23.83
C ASN A 646 64.96 11.93 -23.30
N GLU A 647 64.92 10.61 -23.35
CA GLU A 647 66.15 9.82 -23.41
C GLU A 647 65.96 8.76 -24.51
N TYR A 648 66.89 8.81 -25.41
CA TYR A 648 67.32 8.06 -26.58
C TYR A 648 66.70 6.69 -26.87
#